data_b2f92bd84b559cb01b528f64a11e51e3
#
_entry.id   b2f92bd84b559cb01b528f64a11e51e3
#
_cell.length_a   1.000
_cell.length_b   1.000
_cell.length_c   1.000
_cell.angle_alpha   90.00
_cell.angle_beta   90.00
_cell.angle_gamma   90.00
#
_symmetry.space_group_name_H-M   'P 1'
#
loop_
_entity.id
_entity.type
_entity.pdbx_description
1 polymer ?
#
loop_
_entity_poly.entity_id
_entity_poly.type
_entity_poly.pdbx_seq_one_letter_code
_entity_poly.pdbx_strand_id
1 'polypeptide(L)'
;SQLELGWAVLTPIPPPHQIFRQVGSVLVVHNDAHHLSAIKELWESKGFKIDSLSMKKIDWHQHEDAMSLKEELNSILEGNQLFQGVIWLHPMMIGSKEELDSDGDIWLQHALIFSGAIKNRLDTEGSILYVAQGSGNLGSSENGSLQVAQSLSALAKTVQAEWVATHGRFIDLHKDFESVKFAELVWQELNDPNLSRNQVGWDQNLQRWEYERVLHIPQFTQQELPFSSRVWLVSGGAKGVTSACLLALAKQSPDTFILLGRTALAEEPAWASEVYDKDLKEAFLKEITNKGEKATPKLINQMIKQVQASREINRTIQKLKELRATPIYVQANISDQSGLGGTIKPIIEQHGEITGLIHGAGVLADRKLEQKSIKDFDLVYGTKINGLRNLWKVLDSSKLSHVLLFSSGAGFFGNPGQSDYAIANEAINQIAWDLHKNHPHVKVVSYNWGPWDGGMVDENLKKLFQQRGVQVIPRGEGAKIFAETALSNNQLPSPVLVVGNDIRGKDLPISPKNWEESITLKLVDNTLFTEHSIGGVPVLPAAYALALLLRSSEDHYQGYKVQKFQNFKVLQGLRFDEQISNCFTIKSSFVSESNETIQISVALQSSEKKKSLPKQHYHVEVVLAASAPQPTGQIVAHPWEPSLFEAYENGTLFHENYFKVLSTSSNVKNGISSFDVNLPEVPIEKIKNWVGNQFAPLLLDAGLQAMLVKGRELTKLPSLPLSIDSGSFLAPLRSSKY
;
A
#
# COMPACT_ATOMS: atom_id res chain seq x y z
N SER A 1 19.37 14.52 -1.06
CA SER A 1 18.84 13.27 -1.68
C SER A 1 17.74 13.63 -2.65
N GLN A 2 17.75 13.03 -3.83
CA GLN A 2 16.71 13.23 -4.84
C GLN A 2 15.36 12.74 -4.28
N LEU A 3 14.26 13.44 -4.58
CA LEU A 3 12.92 12.99 -4.19
C LEU A 3 12.60 11.63 -4.79
N GLU A 4 12.08 10.75 -3.97
CA GLU A 4 11.61 9.46 -4.42
C GLU A 4 10.27 9.62 -5.15
N LEU A 5 10.17 9.04 -6.34
CA LEU A 5 8.94 8.95 -7.12
C LEU A 5 8.61 7.47 -7.35
N GLY A 6 7.36 7.09 -7.15
CA GLY A 6 6.96 5.71 -7.39
C GLY A 6 5.49 5.62 -7.80
N TRP A 7 5.22 4.72 -8.74
CA TRP A 7 3.85 4.40 -9.16
C TRP A 7 3.31 3.24 -8.31
N ALA A 8 2.06 3.36 -7.87
CA ALA A 8 1.38 2.23 -7.24
C ALA A 8 0.97 1.23 -8.32
N VAL A 9 1.59 0.07 -8.32
CA VAL A 9 1.37 -0.99 -9.32
C VAL A 9 0.82 -2.22 -8.61
N LEU A 10 -0.20 -2.83 -9.19
CA LEU A 10 -0.76 -4.07 -8.70
C LEU A 10 0.22 -5.20 -8.98
N THR A 11 0.66 -5.89 -7.94
CA THR A 11 1.68 -6.93 -7.99
C THR A 11 1.13 -8.25 -7.45
N PRO A 12 1.29 -9.38 -8.17
CA PRO A 12 0.95 -10.69 -7.63
C PRO A 12 1.89 -11.06 -6.49
N ILE A 13 1.33 -11.60 -5.42
CA ILE A 13 2.07 -12.04 -4.25
C ILE A 13 1.72 -13.48 -3.87
N PRO A 14 2.61 -14.18 -3.14
CA PRO A 14 2.33 -15.54 -2.70
C PRO A 14 1.20 -15.61 -1.67
N PRO A 15 0.49 -16.75 -1.58
CA PRO A 15 -0.44 -17.01 -0.50
C PRO A 15 0.29 -16.95 0.85
N PRO A 16 -0.42 -16.61 1.96
CA PRO A 16 0.20 -16.55 3.27
C PRO A 16 0.66 -17.92 3.74
N HIS A 17 1.74 -17.92 4.52
CA HIS A 17 2.08 -19.11 5.31
C HIS A 17 1.03 -19.31 6.41
N GLN A 18 0.57 -20.52 6.59
CA GLN A 18 -0.35 -20.81 7.68
C GLN A 18 0.42 -20.88 9.01
N ILE A 19 0.25 -19.88 9.83
CA ILE A 19 0.67 -19.94 11.24
C ILE A 19 -0.52 -20.39 12.06
N PHE A 20 -0.29 -21.31 12.99
CA PHE A 20 -1.25 -21.61 14.02
C PHE A 20 -1.08 -20.59 15.15
N ARG A 21 -1.88 -19.51 15.15
CA ARG A 21 -2.00 -18.65 16.32
C ARG A 21 -2.60 -19.45 17.48
N GLN A 22 -2.28 -19.03 18.71
CA GLN A 22 -2.94 -19.59 19.89
C GLN A 22 -4.45 -19.45 19.77
N VAL A 23 -5.18 -20.47 20.18
CA VAL A 23 -6.65 -20.51 20.20
C VAL A 23 -7.18 -19.32 21.01
N GLY A 24 -8.10 -18.56 20.45
CA GLY A 24 -8.62 -17.37 21.08
C GLY A 24 -10.03 -16.99 20.62
N SER A 25 -10.44 -15.78 20.96
CA SER A 25 -11.74 -15.25 20.61
C SER A 25 -11.65 -14.27 19.45
N VAL A 26 -12.59 -14.39 18.51
CA VAL A 26 -12.72 -13.50 17.35
C VAL A 26 -14.14 -12.93 17.32
N LEU A 27 -14.25 -11.61 17.13
CA LEU A 27 -15.52 -10.92 16.92
C LEU A 27 -15.73 -10.69 15.42
N VAL A 28 -16.85 -11.21 14.88
CA VAL A 28 -17.26 -10.95 13.50
C VAL A 28 -18.40 -9.93 13.49
N VAL A 29 -18.15 -8.75 12.92
CA VAL A 29 -19.12 -7.66 12.75
C VAL A 29 -19.68 -7.72 11.35
N HIS A 30 -21.00 -7.82 11.19
CA HIS A 30 -21.64 -8.09 9.91
C HIS A 30 -22.98 -7.36 9.76
N ASN A 31 -23.34 -7.01 8.54
CA ASN A 31 -24.65 -6.47 8.19
C ASN A 31 -25.69 -7.56 7.88
N ASP A 32 -25.22 -8.62 7.21
CA ASP A 32 -25.97 -9.84 6.93
C ASP A 32 -25.16 -11.06 7.39
N ALA A 33 -25.82 -12.22 7.51
CA ALA A 33 -25.18 -13.42 8.03
C ALA A 33 -24.66 -14.37 6.92
N HIS A 34 -24.57 -13.92 5.66
CA HIS A 34 -24.30 -14.78 4.52
C HIS A 34 -23.06 -15.66 4.70
N HIS A 35 -21.95 -15.10 5.16
CA HIS A 35 -20.69 -15.86 5.37
C HIS A 35 -20.49 -16.33 6.81
N LEU A 36 -21.32 -15.88 7.75
CA LEU A 36 -21.10 -16.09 9.18
C LEU A 36 -21.11 -17.56 9.60
N SER A 37 -22.00 -18.38 9.03
CA SER A 37 -22.07 -19.82 9.37
C SER A 37 -20.81 -20.54 8.94
N ALA A 38 -20.30 -20.28 7.74
CA ALA A 38 -19.07 -20.90 7.23
C ALA A 38 -17.83 -20.47 8.04
N ILE A 39 -17.77 -19.19 8.44
CA ILE A 39 -16.71 -18.70 9.33
C ILE A 39 -16.77 -19.42 10.67
N LYS A 40 -17.93 -19.50 11.31
CA LYS A 40 -18.11 -20.19 12.58
C LYS A 40 -17.72 -21.65 12.48
N GLU A 41 -18.28 -22.40 11.54
CA GLU A 41 -18.01 -23.84 11.38
C GLU A 41 -16.51 -24.10 11.17
N LEU A 42 -15.88 -23.40 10.26
CA LEU A 42 -14.46 -23.59 9.95
C LEU A 42 -13.56 -23.25 11.14
N TRP A 43 -13.78 -22.09 11.79
CA TRP A 43 -12.85 -21.58 12.79
C TRP A 43 -13.07 -22.20 14.17
N GLU A 44 -14.31 -22.54 14.52
CA GLU A 44 -14.61 -23.30 15.73
C GLU A 44 -14.05 -24.73 15.65
N SER A 45 -14.03 -25.35 14.44
CA SER A 45 -13.33 -26.62 14.22
C SER A 45 -11.82 -26.56 14.45
N LYS A 46 -11.25 -25.34 14.41
CA LYS A 46 -9.84 -25.04 14.71
C LYS A 46 -9.61 -24.57 16.15
N GLY A 47 -10.67 -24.58 16.98
CA GLY A 47 -10.63 -24.28 18.40
C GLY A 47 -10.82 -22.79 18.75
N PHE A 48 -11.17 -21.92 17.80
CA PHE A 48 -11.46 -20.52 18.08
C PHE A 48 -12.89 -20.36 18.59
N LYS A 49 -13.10 -19.38 19.48
CA LYS A 49 -14.43 -18.94 19.88
C LYS A 49 -14.85 -17.79 18.97
N ILE A 50 -15.99 -17.93 18.28
CA ILE A 50 -16.49 -16.91 17.38
C ILE A 50 -17.71 -16.24 17.97
N ASP A 51 -17.54 -14.98 18.35
CA ASP A 51 -18.63 -14.08 18.71
C ASP A 51 -19.07 -13.29 17.46
N SER A 52 -20.35 -12.93 17.38
CA SER A 52 -20.86 -12.16 16.24
C SER A 52 -21.69 -10.98 16.69
N LEU A 53 -21.49 -9.85 16.00
CA LEU A 53 -22.23 -8.61 16.20
C LEU A 53 -22.87 -8.16 14.90
N SER A 54 -24.20 -8.15 14.87
CA SER A 54 -24.91 -7.56 13.72
C SER A 54 -24.86 -6.04 13.81
N MET A 55 -24.44 -5.38 12.73
CA MET A 55 -24.43 -3.92 12.59
C MET A 55 -25.82 -3.31 12.78
N LYS A 56 -26.88 -4.10 12.52
CA LYS A 56 -28.29 -3.69 12.73
C LYS A 56 -28.69 -3.57 14.20
N LYS A 57 -27.89 -4.11 15.12
CA LYS A 57 -28.12 -3.98 16.56
C LYS A 57 -27.56 -2.67 17.14
N ILE A 58 -26.77 -1.94 16.35
CA ILE A 58 -26.15 -0.66 16.74
C ILE A 58 -27.07 0.46 16.22
N ASP A 59 -27.48 1.35 17.12
CA ASP A 59 -28.20 2.56 16.72
C ASP A 59 -27.23 3.67 16.31
N TRP A 60 -26.71 3.55 15.08
CA TRP A 60 -25.72 4.47 14.52
C TRP A 60 -26.12 5.96 14.58
N HIS A 61 -27.43 6.24 14.61
CA HIS A 61 -27.93 7.61 14.67
C HIS A 61 -27.77 8.28 16.04
N GLN A 62 -27.60 7.48 17.10
CA GLN A 62 -27.36 7.98 18.44
C GLN A 62 -25.89 8.28 18.73
N HIS A 63 -24.97 7.82 17.87
CA HIS A 63 -23.54 7.94 18.09
C HIS A 63 -22.91 9.01 17.19
N GLU A 64 -22.47 10.10 17.80
CA GLU A 64 -21.72 11.15 17.09
C GLU A 64 -20.21 10.89 17.03
N ASP A 65 -19.69 9.96 17.87
CA ASP A 65 -18.27 9.68 17.97
C ASP A 65 -17.96 8.25 18.48
N ALA A 66 -16.68 7.87 18.43
CA ALA A 66 -16.21 6.57 18.89
C ALA A 66 -16.39 6.35 20.40
N MET A 67 -16.41 7.40 21.21
CA MET A 67 -16.56 7.28 22.66
C MET A 67 -17.99 6.90 23.04
N SER A 68 -19.01 7.52 22.44
CA SER A 68 -20.40 7.18 22.67
C SER A 68 -20.73 5.76 22.21
N LEU A 69 -20.23 5.32 21.05
CA LEU A 69 -20.39 3.96 20.56
C LEU A 69 -19.71 2.92 21.47
N LYS A 70 -18.58 3.25 22.08
CA LYS A 70 -17.87 2.38 23.02
C LYS A 70 -18.74 1.98 24.20
N GLU A 71 -19.53 2.91 24.74
CA GLU A 71 -20.45 2.64 25.85
C GLU A 71 -21.54 1.64 25.45
N GLU A 72 -22.11 1.79 24.26
CA GLU A 72 -23.10 0.84 23.73
C GLU A 72 -22.46 -0.53 23.49
N LEU A 73 -21.28 -0.60 22.87
CA LEU A 73 -20.58 -1.85 22.64
C LEU A 73 -20.26 -2.59 23.95
N ASN A 74 -19.93 -1.87 25.02
CA ASN A 74 -19.72 -2.48 26.34
C ASN A 74 -21.01 -3.06 26.93
N SER A 75 -22.17 -2.53 26.56
CA SER A 75 -23.47 -3.08 26.97
C SER A 75 -23.87 -4.30 26.15
N ILE A 76 -23.59 -4.29 24.83
CA ILE A 76 -23.94 -5.39 23.92
C ILE A 76 -23.02 -6.58 24.08
N LEU A 77 -21.70 -6.34 24.22
CA LEU A 77 -20.68 -7.36 24.36
C LEU A 77 -20.50 -7.71 25.84
N GLU A 78 -21.04 -8.85 26.24
CA GLU A 78 -21.03 -9.29 27.66
C GLU A 78 -19.61 -9.42 28.23
N GLY A 79 -19.44 -9.00 29.46
CA GLY A 79 -18.21 -9.12 30.24
C GLY A 79 -17.05 -8.26 29.72
N ASN A 80 -15.82 -8.57 30.17
CA ASN A 80 -14.56 -7.90 29.79
C ASN A 80 -13.71 -8.73 28.82
N GLN A 81 -14.35 -9.52 27.95
CA GLN A 81 -13.66 -10.38 26.99
C GLN A 81 -12.83 -9.52 26.03
N LEU A 82 -11.56 -9.90 25.83
CA LEU A 82 -10.69 -9.39 24.79
C LEU A 82 -10.75 -10.29 23.57
N PHE A 83 -10.70 -9.69 22.40
CA PHE A 83 -10.68 -10.39 21.11
C PHE A 83 -9.28 -10.37 20.52
N GLN A 84 -8.77 -11.51 20.11
CA GLN A 84 -7.53 -11.62 19.32
C GLN A 84 -7.72 -11.19 17.88
N GLY A 85 -8.95 -11.26 17.38
CA GLY A 85 -9.30 -10.79 16.06
C GLY A 85 -10.66 -10.08 16.07
N VAL A 86 -10.74 -8.98 15.36
CA VAL A 86 -11.99 -8.29 15.04
C VAL A 86 -12.10 -8.24 13.52
N ILE A 87 -13.21 -8.74 12.98
CA ILE A 87 -13.44 -8.80 11.54
C ILE A 87 -14.65 -7.96 11.21
N TRP A 88 -14.42 -6.89 10.47
CA TRP A 88 -15.45 -6.07 9.88
C TRP A 88 -15.79 -6.60 8.49
N LEU A 89 -16.93 -7.27 8.35
CA LEU A 89 -17.46 -7.68 7.06
C LEU A 89 -18.19 -6.49 6.45
N HIS A 90 -17.56 -5.85 5.47
CA HIS A 90 -18.17 -4.71 4.79
C HIS A 90 -19.41 -5.19 4.00
N PRO A 91 -20.56 -4.49 4.10
CA PRO A 91 -21.74 -4.86 3.35
C PRO A 91 -21.46 -4.92 1.85
N MET A 92 -21.97 -5.97 1.19
CA MET A 92 -21.84 -6.08 -0.26
C MET A 92 -22.64 -4.96 -0.92
N MET A 93 -21.94 -4.12 -1.67
CA MET A 93 -22.57 -3.04 -2.42
C MET A 93 -23.06 -3.59 -3.76
N ILE A 94 -24.36 -3.46 -4.03
CA ILE A 94 -24.91 -3.70 -5.36
C ILE A 94 -24.51 -2.47 -6.18
N GLY A 95 -23.57 -2.66 -7.12
CA GLY A 95 -23.01 -1.55 -7.90
C GLY A 95 -24.12 -0.67 -8.51
N SER A 96 -24.06 0.61 -8.20
CA SER A 96 -24.85 1.63 -8.86
C SER A 96 -24.35 1.81 -10.30
N LYS A 97 -25.25 2.25 -11.18
CA LYS A 97 -24.88 2.59 -12.56
C LYS A 97 -24.32 4.02 -12.66
N GLU A 98 -24.39 4.78 -11.59
CA GLU A 98 -23.91 6.15 -11.57
C GLU A 98 -22.39 6.19 -11.30
N GLU A 99 -21.68 6.97 -12.09
CA GLU A 99 -20.26 7.25 -11.91
C GLU A 99 -20.08 8.06 -10.61
N LEU A 100 -19.08 7.68 -9.80
CA LEU A 100 -18.76 8.30 -8.52
C LEU A 100 -19.91 8.30 -7.49
N ASP A 101 -20.62 7.18 -7.38
CA ASP A 101 -21.71 6.98 -6.44
C ASP A 101 -21.29 7.15 -4.96
N SER A 102 -22.27 7.45 -4.09
CA SER A 102 -22.09 7.68 -2.65
C SER A 102 -22.68 6.61 -1.74
N ASP A 103 -23.31 5.58 -2.29
CA ASP A 103 -24.09 4.60 -1.51
C ASP A 103 -23.27 3.85 -0.45
N GLY A 104 -21.96 3.74 -0.64
CA GLY A 104 -21.07 3.07 0.31
C GLY A 104 -20.45 3.96 1.40
N ASP A 105 -20.57 5.29 1.31
CA ASP A 105 -19.83 6.22 2.18
C ASP A 105 -20.16 6.06 3.67
N ILE A 106 -21.44 5.78 3.98
CA ILE A 106 -21.91 5.59 5.34
C ILE A 106 -21.20 4.42 6.05
N TRP A 107 -20.86 3.37 5.32
CA TRP A 107 -20.16 2.21 5.88
C TRP A 107 -18.69 2.50 6.18
N LEU A 108 -18.05 3.43 5.46
CA LEU A 108 -16.71 3.91 5.80
C LEU A 108 -16.73 4.69 7.13
N GLN A 109 -17.75 5.55 7.29
CA GLN A 109 -17.97 6.31 8.52
C GLN A 109 -18.21 5.36 9.71
N HIS A 110 -19.09 4.37 9.55
CA HIS A 110 -19.39 3.38 10.59
C HIS A 110 -18.13 2.55 10.94
N ALA A 111 -17.35 2.11 9.94
CA ALA A 111 -16.11 1.37 10.18
C ALA A 111 -15.08 2.21 10.95
N LEU A 112 -14.96 3.50 10.62
CA LEU A 112 -14.08 4.43 11.32
C LEU A 112 -14.44 4.53 12.81
N ILE A 113 -15.71 4.87 13.11
CA ILE A 113 -16.20 5.08 14.47
C ILE A 113 -16.15 3.78 15.28
N PHE A 114 -16.55 2.66 14.66
CA PHE A 114 -16.46 1.34 15.27
C PHE A 114 -15.02 0.97 15.65
N SER A 115 -14.05 1.22 14.76
CA SER A 115 -12.64 0.91 15.01
C SER A 115 -12.12 1.64 16.25
N GLY A 116 -12.44 2.94 16.40
CA GLY A 116 -12.08 3.68 17.60
C GLY A 116 -12.75 3.14 18.88
N ALA A 117 -14.02 2.75 18.77
CA ALA A 117 -14.81 2.26 19.90
C ALA A 117 -14.37 0.88 20.41
N ILE A 118 -13.97 -0.03 19.51
CA ILE A 118 -13.61 -1.43 19.83
C ILE A 118 -12.20 -1.60 20.42
N LYS A 119 -11.34 -0.59 20.36
CA LYS A 119 -9.92 -0.67 20.75
C LYS A 119 -9.69 -1.35 22.10
N ASN A 120 -10.47 -1.00 23.11
CA ASN A 120 -10.31 -1.55 24.47
C ASN A 120 -10.79 -3.00 24.62
N ARG A 121 -11.40 -3.56 23.58
CA ARG A 121 -11.82 -4.95 23.49
C ARG A 121 -10.91 -5.79 22.59
N LEU A 122 -9.93 -5.15 21.94
CA LEU A 122 -8.92 -5.83 21.15
C LEU A 122 -7.73 -6.16 22.04
N ASP A 123 -7.22 -7.39 21.92
CA ASP A 123 -5.98 -7.81 22.60
C ASP A 123 -4.81 -6.94 22.16
N THR A 124 -3.79 -6.83 23.00
CA THR A 124 -2.62 -5.97 22.75
C THR A 124 -1.93 -6.31 21.42
N GLU A 125 -1.82 -7.60 21.08
CA GLU A 125 -1.28 -8.10 19.82
C GLU A 125 -2.40 -8.57 18.86
N GLY A 126 -3.59 -8.04 19.04
CA GLY A 126 -4.76 -8.42 18.24
C GLY A 126 -4.71 -7.89 16.82
N SER A 127 -5.61 -8.44 15.99
CA SER A 127 -5.76 -8.03 14.59
C SER A 127 -7.14 -7.44 14.33
N ILE A 128 -7.20 -6.39 13.52
CA ILE A 128 -8.45 -5.90 12.96
C ILE A 128 -8.43 -6.06 11.44
N LEU A 129 -9.37 -6.82 10.90
CA LEU A 129 -9.50 -7.09 9.47
C LEU A 129 -10.75 -6.40 8.93
N TYR A 130 -10.59 -5.70 7.82
CA TYR A 130 -11.70 -5.15 7.04
C TYR A 130 -11.83 -5.98 5.78
N VAL A 131 -12.94 -6.69 5.62
CA VAL A 131 -13.15 -7.62 4.51
C VAL A 131 -14.26 -7.10 3.63
N ALA A 132 -13.98 -6.90 2.35
CA ALA A 132 -14.95 -6.53 1.33
C ALA A 132 -14.98 -7.58 0.21
N GLN A 133 -16.10 -7.63 -0.50
CA GLN A 133 -16.24 -8.43 -1.70
C GLN A 133 -16.34 -7.53 -2.92
N GLY A 134 -15.37 -7.68 -3.83
CA GLY A 134 -15.27 -6.90 -5.03
C GLY A 134 -14.71 -7.69 -6.20
N SER A 135 -13.74 -7.10 -6.88
CA SER A 135 -13.02 -7.76 -7.97
C SER A 135 -11.88 -8.67 -7.48
N GLY A 136 -11.49 -8.53 -6.23
CA GLY A 136 -10.36 -9.26 -5.65
C GLY A 136 -8.99 -8.76 -6.12
N ASN A 137 -8.92 -7.66 -6.84
CA ASN A 137 -7.70 -7.05 -7.33
C ASN A 137 -7.59 -5.56 -6.98
N LEU A 138 -8.12 -5.22 -5.80
CA LEU A 138 -7.98 -3.91 -5.17
C LEU A 138 -8.50 -2.75 -6.04
N GLY A 139 -9.55 -2.98 -6.81
CA GLY A 139 -10.20 -1.96 -7.65
C GLY A 139 -9.55 -1.71 -9.01
N SER A 140 -8.42 -2.35 -9.33
CA SER A 140 -7.67 -2.10 -10.57
C SER A 140 -8.15 -2.88 -11.81
N SER A 141 -9.16 -3.76 -11.69
CA SER A 141 -9.61 -4.64 -12.78
C SER A 141 -10.44 -3.96 -13.85
N GLU A 142 -10.49 -4.57 -15.05
CA GLU A 142 -11.26 -4.05 -16.17
C GLU A 142 -12.79 -4.06 -15.96
N ASN A 143 -13.32 -4.81 -15.01
CA ASN A 143 -14.74 -4.99 -14.73
C ASN A 143 -15.21 -4.42 -13.40
N GLY A 144 -14.41 -3.60 -12.72
CA GLY A 144 -14.72 -3.03 -11.41
C GLY A 144 -15.67 -1.83 -11.49
N SER A 145 -16.72 -1.81 -10.71
CA SER A 145 -17.40 -0.58 -10.31
C SER A 145 -16.57 0.11 -9.22
N LEU A 146 -16.76 1.41 -8.99
CA LEU A 146 -16.08 2.14 -7.92
C LEU A 146 -16.31 1.43 -6.58
N GLN A 147 -15.25 0.89 -6.02
CA GLN A 147 -15.30 0.12 -4.78
C GLN A 147 -14.92 1.03 -3.61
N VAL A 148 -15.87 1.80 -3.10
CA VAL A 148 -15.65 2.72 -1.95
C VAL A 148 -15.01 1.97 -0.77
N ALA A 149 -15.38 0.70 -0.57
CA ALA A 149 -14.82 -0.17 0.47
C ALA A 149 -13.28 -0.29 0.43
N GLN A 150 -12.65 -0.16 -0.76
CA GLN A 150 -11.18 -0.21 -0.89
C GLN A 150 -10.49 0.87 -0.04
N SER A 151 -11.19 1.97 0.26
CA SER A 151 -10.67 3.05 1.11
C SER A 151 -10.44 2.63 2.57
N LEU A 152 -11.02 1.51 3.02
CA LEU A 152 -10.74 0.89 4.32
C LEU A 152 -9.30 0.39 4.44
N SER A 153 -8.60 0.21 3.33
CA SER A 153 -7.16 -0.10 3.35
C SER A 153 -6.36 0.99 4.05
N ALA A 154 -6.70 2.26 3.84
CA ALA A 154 -6.06 3.38 4.52
C ALA A 154 -6.40 3.42 6.02
N LEU A 155 -7.62 3.01 6.40
CA LEU A 155 -7.99 2.83 7.80
C LEU A 155 -7.17 1.71 8.45
N ALA A 156 -7.04 0.56 7.80
CA ALA A 156 -6.23 -0.56 8.29
C ALA A 156 -4.77 -0.15 8.53
N LYS A 157 -4.17 0.56 7.57
CA LYS A 157 -2.81 1.11 7.67
C LYS A 157 -2.67 2.12 8.82
N THR A 158 -3.68 2.98 9.01
CA THR A 158 -3.69 3.98 10.09
C THR A 158 -3.87 3.35 11.47
N VAL A 159 -4.75 2.34 11.59
CA VAL A 159 -4.89 1.54 12.83
C VAL A 159 -3.55 0.96 13.25
N GLN A 160 -2.84 0.31 12.36
CA GLN A 160 -1.52 -0.26 12.66
C GLN A 160 -0.48 0.82 13.02
N ALA A 161 -0.54 1.99 12.39
CA ALA A 161 0.36 3.09 12.68
C ALA A 161 0.07 3.77 14.03
N GLU A 162 -1.20 3.81 14.48
CA GLU A 162 -1.59 4.36 15.78
C GLU A 162 -1.44 3.34 16.92
N TRP A 163 -1.71 2.08 16.66
CA TRP A 163 -1.72 1.00 17.64
C TRP A 163 -0.61 0.00 17.33
N VAL A 164 0.60 0.35 17.72
CA VAL A 164 1.86 -0.29 17.30
C VAL A 164 1.87 -1.82 17.41
N ALA A 165 1.18 -2.39 18.39
CA ALA A 165 1.10 -3.85 18.57
C ALA A 165 -0.09 -4.49 17.85
N THR A 166 -1.01 -3.70 17.28
CA THR A 166 -2.20 -4.18 16.59
C THR A 166 -1.94 -4.29 15.10
N HIS A 167 -2.30 -5.43 14.51
CA HIS A 167 -2.26 -5.60 13.07
C HIS A 167 -3.56 -5.14 12.42
N GLY A 168 -3.46 -4.24 11.43
CA GLY A 168 -4.57 -3.78 10.59
C GLY A 168 -4.42 -4.29 9.16
N ARG A 169 -5.46 -4.94 8.61
CA ARG A 169 -5.44 -5.43 7.22
C ARG A 169 -6.79 -5.24 6.55
N PHE A 170 -6.75 -4.79 5.31
CA PHE A 170 -7.88 -4.79 4.39
C PHE A 170 -7.76 -5.98 3.42
N ILE A 171 -8.87 -6.65 3.17
CA ILE A 171 -8.94 -7.84 2.30
C ILE A 171 -10.05 -7.62 1.27
N ASP A 172 -9.70 -7.60 -0.02
CA ASP A 172 -10.64 -7.60 -1.15
C ASP A 172 -10.78 -9.02 -1.68
N LEU A 173 -11.93 -9.63 -1.50
CA LEU A 173 -12.22 -10.97 -2.02
C LEU A 173 -13.11 -10.89 -3.26
N HIS A 174 -12.82 -11.72 -4.27
CA HIS A 174 -13.68 -11.77 -5.44
C HIS A 174 -15.12 -12.10 -5.04
N LYS A 175 -16.08 -11.34 -5.58
CA LYS A 175 -17.51 -11.39 -5.20
C LYS A 175 -18.18 -12.75 -5.37
N ASP A 176 -17.67 -13.57 -6.30
CA ASP A 176 -18.25 -14.88 -6.63
C ASP A 176 -17.69 -16.01 -5.74
N PHE A 177 -16.87 -15.72 -4.74
CA PHE A 177 -16.45 -16.75 -3.79
C PHE A 177 -17.61 -17.21 -2.91
N GLU A 178 -17.86 -18.52 -2.90
CA GLU A 178 -18.79 -19.15 -1.97
C GLU A 178 -18.31 -19.02 -0.52
N SER A 179 -19.26 -19.11 0.43
CA SER A 179 -19.01 -18.86 1.86
C SER A 179 -17.88 -19.68 2.47
N VAL A 180 -17.71 -20.94 2.03
CA VAL A 180 -16.61 -21.80 2.53
C VAL A 180 -15.25 -21.26 2.08
N LYS A 181 -15.12 -20.93 0.78
CA LYS A 181 -13.87 -20.36 0.25
C LYS A 181 -13.58 -19.00 0.85
N PHE A 182 -14.59 -18.16 0.99
CA PHE A 182 -14.50 -16.88 1.69
C PHE A 182 -13.91 -17.06 3.11
N ALA A 183 -14.48 -17.96 3.91
CA ALA A 183 -14.03 -18.23 5.27
C ALA A 183 -12.59 -18.76 5.33
N GLU A 184 -12.18 -19.62 4.36
CA GLU A 184 -10.81 -20.10 4.23
C GLU A 184 -9.81 -18.98 3.96
N LEU A 185 -10.11 -18.07 3.03
CA LEU A 185 -9.21 -16.99 2.66
C LEU A 185 -9.08 -15.95 3.78
N VAL A 186 -10.19 -15.58 4.44
CA VAL A 186 -10.12 -14.70 5.62
C VAL A 186 -9.32 -15.35 6.75
N TRP A 187 -9.46 -16.68 6.94
CA TRP A 187 -8.64 -17.44 7.88
C TRP A 187 -7.14 -17.35 7.55
N GLN A 188 -6.78 -17.52 6.28
CA GLN A 188 -5.39 -17.42 5.84
C GLN A 188 -4.81 -16.03 6.09
N GLU A 189 -5.58 -14.98 5.81
CA GLU A 189 -5.15 -13.60 6.02
C GLU A 189 -5.03 -13.22 7.51
N LEU A 190 -5.90 -13.74 8.36
CA LEU A 190 -5.78 -13.53 9.82
C LEU A 190 -4.49 -14.17 10.38
N ASN A 191 -4.06 -15.26 9.76
CA ASN A 191 -2.91 -16.05 10.21
C ASN A 191 -1.64 -15.77 9.39
N ASP A 192 -1.64 -14.79 8.49
CA ASP A 192 -0.46 -14.39 7.72
C ASP A 192 0.56 -13.72 8.66
N PRO A 193 1.79 -14.26 8.79
CA PRO A 193 2.84 -13.69 9.63
C PRO A 193 3.35 -12.34 9.13
N ASN A 194 3.18 -12.05 7.84
CA ASN A 194 3.62 -10.79 7.26
C ASN A 194 2.69 -9.65 7.68
N LEU A 195 2.96 -9.05 8.82
CA LEU A 195 2.20 -7.94 9.37
C LEU A 195 2.43 -6.61 8.62
N SER A 196 3.38 -6.55 7.66
CA SER A 196 3.58 -5.37 6.83
C SER A 196 2.55 -5.25 5.71
N ARG A 197 1.88 -6.34 5.35
CA ARG A 197 0.83 -6.36 4.34
C ARG A 197 -0.50 -5.90 4.91
N ASN A 198 -0.79 -4.63 4.73
CA ASN A 198 -2.03 -4.03 5.23
C ASN A 198 -3.19 -4.07 4.22
N GLN A 199 -2.92 -4.45 2.98
CA GLN A 199 -3.91 -4.46 1.90
C GLN A 199 -3.62 -5.60 0.94
N VAL A 200 -4.57 -6.51 0.80
CA VAL A 200 -4.47 -7.68 -0.07
C VAL A 200 -5.76 -7.91 -0.83
N GLY A 201 -5.64 -8.45 -2.05
CA GLY A 201 -6.78 -8.89 -2.85
C GLY A 201 -6.63 -10.35 -3.27
N TRP A 202 -7.75 -11.06 -3.47
CA TRP A 202 -7.80 -12.39 -4.03
C TRP A 202 -8.78 -12.44 -5.18
N ASP A 203 -8.27 -12.59 -6.40
CA ASP A 203 -9.09 -12.66 -7.59
C ASP A 203 -9.80 -14.00 -7.79
N GLN A 204 -10.63 -14.11 -8.81
CA GLN A 204 -11.39 -15.32 -9.12
C GLN A 204 -10.50 -16.58 -9.37
N ASN A 205 -9.24 -16.38 -9.76
CA ASN A 205 -8.28 -17.44 -10.03
C ASN A 205 -7.45 -17.82 -8.79
N LEU A 206 -7.81 -17.30 -7.61
CA LEU A 206 -7.07 -17.47 -6.37
C LEU A 206 -5.64 -16.88 -6.44
N GLN A 207 -5.39 -15.94 -7.33
CA GLN A 207 -4.17 -15.16 -7.31
C GLN A 207 -4.31 -14.07 -6.25
N ARG A 208 -3.31 -13.98 -5.36
CA ARG A 208 -3.22 -12.95 -4.32
C ARG A 208 -2.48 -11.74 -4.86
N TRP A 209 -2.95 -10.53 -4.53
CA TRP A 209 -2.47 -9.26 -5.04
C TRP A 209 -2.19 -8.26 -3.92
N GLU A 210 -1.21 -7.37 -4.11
CA GLU A 210 -1.01 -6.16 -3.31
C GLU A 210 -0.59 -4.98 -4.20
N TYR A 211 -0.70 -3.75 -3.70
CA TYR A 211 -0.09 -2.60 -4.35
C TYR A 211 1.36 -2.47 -3.91
N GLU A 212 2.26 -2.52 -4.87
CA GLU A 212 3.68 -2.23 -4.70
C GLU A 212 3.99 -0.83 -5.22
N ARG A 213 4.82 -0.09 -4.49
CA ARG A 213 5.37 1.17 -4.96
C ARG A 213 6.62 0.89 -5.81
N VAL A 214 6.45 0.92 -7.11
CA VAL A 214 7.57 0.75 -8.05
C VAL A 214 8.26 2.09 -8.25
N LEU A 215 9.49 2.22 -7.77
CA LEU A 215 10.29 3.42 -7.97
C LEU A 215 10.61 3.58 -9.45
N HIS A 216 10.36 4.76 -9.97
CA HIS A 216 10.58 5.09 -11.36
C HIS A 216 11.18 6.50 -11.43
N ILE A 217 12.26 6.66 -12.18
CA ILE A 217 12.77 7.97 -12.57
C ILE A 217 12.07 8.32 -13.90
N PRO A 218 11.04 9.16 -13.88
CA PRO A 218 10.37 9.49 -15.11
C PRO A 218 11.31 10.30 -16.00
N GLN A 219 11.63 9.77 -17.16
CA GLN A 219 12.16 10.60 -18.24
C GLN A 219 10.97 11.28 -18.90
N PHE A 220 10.60 12.45 -18.38
CA PHE A 220 9.56 13.27 -19.03
C PHE A 220 10.15 13.87 -20.31
N THR A 221 9.79 13.31 -21.44
CA THR A 221 10.09 13.93 -22.75
C THR A 221 9.21 15.16 -22.92
N GLN A 222 9.81 16.33 -22.87
CA GLN A 222 9.15 17.56 -23.29
C GLN A 222 9.04 17.54 -24.80
N GLN A 223 7.83 17.34 -25.33
CA GLN A 223 7.51 17.76 -26.69
C GLN A 223 6.82 19.12 -26.64
N GLU A 224 7.19 19.99 -27.56
CA GLU A 224 6.42 21.21 -27.82
C GLU A 224 5.00 20.79 -28.22
N LEU A 225 4.08 20.91 -27.28
CA LEU A 225 2.67 20.65 -27.56
C LEU A 225 2.15 21.79 -28.43
N PRO A 226 1.37 21.53 -29.50
CA PRO A 226 0.70 22.58 -30.22
C PRO A 226 -0.16 23.37 -29.22
N PHE A 227 -0.10 24.68 -29.27
CA PHE A 227 -0.84 25.60 -28.42
C PHE A 227 -2.35 25.38 -28.57
N SER A 228 -2.90 24.44 -27.80
CA SER A 228 -4.33 24.39 -27.55
C SER A 228 -4.58 25.01 -26.19
N SER A 229 -5.24 26.17 -26.15
CA SER A 229 -5.64 26.82 -24.90
C SER A 229 -6.56 25.88 -24.13
N ARG A 230 -6.06 25.30 -23.05
CA ARG A 230 -6.86 24.50 -22.12
C ARG A 230 -7.63 25.39 -21.17
N VAL A 231 -8.81 24.93 -20.78
CA VAL A 231 -9.60 25.53 -19.70
C VAL A 231 -9.62 24.57 -18.53
N TRP A 232 -8.98 24.98 -17.44
CA TRP A 232 -8.86 24.20 -16.23
C TRP A 232 -9.88 24.65 -15.19
N LEU A 233 -10.68 23.72 -14.67
CA LEU A 233 -11.47 23.93 -13.45
C LEU A 233 -10.62 23.47 -12.26
N VAL A 234 -10.39 24.36 -11.31
CA VAL A 234 -9.44 24.12 -10.21
C VAL A 234 -10.10 24.35 -8.86
N SER A 235 -10.23 23.34 -8.03
CA SER A 235 -10.65 23.50 -6.65
C SER A 235 -9.45 23.66 -5.71
N GLY A 236 -9.52 24.62 -4.79
CA GLY A 236 -8.42 24.87 -3.84
C GLY A 236 -7.15 25.47 -4.47
N GLY A 237 -7.21 25.92 -5.73
CA GLY A 237 -6.05 26.30 -6.53
C GLY A 237 -5.42 27.65 -6.23
N ALA A 238 -6.10 28.51 -5.51
CA ALA A 238 -5.64 29.89 -5.31
C ALA A 238 -4.62 30.07 -4.16
N LYS A 239 -4.37 29.03 -3.36
CA LYS A 239 -3.50 29.04 -2.19
C LYS A 239 -2.68 27.76 -2.03
N GLY A 240 -1.64 27.82 -1.21
CA GLY A 240 -0.88 26.67 -0.72
C GLY A 240 -0.15 25.90 -1.81
N VAL A 241 -0.15 24.59 -1.69
CA VAL A 241 0.55 23.66 -2.59
C VAL A 241 -0.03 23.70 -4.00
N THR A 242 -1.35 23.70 -4.13
CA THR A 242 -2.02 23.73 -5.43
C THR A 242 -1.68 24.97 -6.23
N SER A 243 -1.59 26.15 -5.58
CA SER A 243 -1.17 27.37 -6.27
C SER A 243 0.26 27.27 -6.82
N ALA A 244 1.18 26.68 -6.07
CA ALA A 244 2.55 26.46 -6.55
C ALA A 244 2.59 25.53 -7.78
N CYS A 245 1.79 24.47 -7.77
CA CYS A 245 1.62 23.57 -8.91
C CYS A 245 1.04 24.27 -10.15
N LEU A 246 0.02 25.12 -9.96
CA LEU A 246 -0.58 25.92 -11.05
C LEU A 246 0.42 26.91 -11.66
N LEU A 247 1.23 27.58 -10.85
CA LEU A 247 2.25 28.50 -11.34
C LEU A 247 3.32 27.77 -12.18
N ALA A 248 3.71 26.56 -11.76
CA ALA A 248 4.63 25.73 -12.52
C ALA A 248 4.00 25.24 -13.84
N LEU A 249 2.72 24.88 -13.81
CA LEU A 249 1.96 24.47 -15.00
C LEU A 249 1.81 25.65 -15.96
N ALA A 250 1.38 26.82 -15.48
CA ALA A 250 1.18 28.02 -16.28
C ALA A 250 2.48 28.53 -16.92
N LYS A 251 3.63 28.30 -16.30
CA LYS A 251 4.94 28.64 -16.87
C LYS A 251 5.24 27.85 -18.15
N GLN A 252 4.71 26.61 -18.26
CA GLN A 252 4.90 25.76 -19.43
C GLN A 252 3.70 25.85 -20.41
N SER A 253 2.49 26.10 -19.89
CA SER A 253 1.25 26.21 -20.66
C SER A 253 0.39 27.34 -20.06
N PRO A 254 0.37 28.52 -20.69
CA PRO A 254 -0.36 29.71 -20.18
C PRO A 254 -1.86 29.59 -20.51
N ASP A 255 -2.52 28.65 -19.89
CA ASP A 255 -3.93 28.29 -20.08
C ASP A 255 -4.90 29.20 -19.31
N THR A 256 -6.20 28.94 -19.45
CA THR A 256 -7.24 29.54 -18.61
C THR A 256 -7.45 28.70 -17.35
N PHE A 257 -7.43 29.34 -16.17
CA PHE A 257 -7.60 28.67 -14.87
C PHE A 257 -8.81 29.27 -14.12
N ILE A 258 -9.88 28.50 -14.01
CA ILE A 258 -11.07 28.82 -13.21
C ILE A 258 -10.82 28.34 -11.79
N LEU A 259 -10.52 29.24 -10.87
CA LEU A 259 -10.08 28.96 -9.50
C LEU A 259 -11.26 29.01 -8.54
N LEU A 260 -11.73 27.86 -8.07
CA LEU A 260 -12.82 27.79 -7.08
C LEU A 260 -12.27 27.87 -5.66
N GLY A 261 -12.81 28.79 -4.87
CA GLY A 261 -12.43 28.96 -3.47
C GLY A 261 -13.56 29.48 -2.59
N ARG A 262 -13.57 29.16 -1.30
CA ARG A 262 -14.59 29.60 -0.35
C ARG A 262 -14.42 31.07 0.12
N THR A 263 -13.22 31.60 0.01
CA THR A 263 -12.89 32.94 0.49
C THR A 263 -13.49 33.99 -0.45
N ALA A 264 -14.32 34.90 0.08
CA ALA A 264 -14.72 36.07 -0.69
C ALA A 264 -13.51 37.01 -0.87
N LEU A 265 -13.24 37.40 -2.12
CA LEU A 265 -12.27 38.47 -2.37
C LEU A 265 -12.92 39.81 -2.00
N ALA A 266 -12.47 40.36 -0.90
CA ALA A 266 -12.83 41.72 -0.49
C ALA A 266 -11.62 42.65 -0.67
N GLU A 267 -11.90 43.93 -0.80
CA GLU A 267 -10.84 44.93 -0.69
C GLU A 267 -10.12 44.80 0.65
N GLU A 268 -8.82 45.00 0.64
CA GLU A 268 -8.02 44.94 1.84
C GLU A 268 -8.46 46.02 2.84
N PRO A 269 -8.76 45.64 4.09
CA PRO A 269 -9.18 46.63 5.08
C PRO A 269 -8.08 47.73 5.28
N ALA A 270 -8.50 48.96 5.48
CA ALA A 270 -7.58 50.06 5.65
C ALA A 270 -6.54 49.87 6.76
N TRP A 271 -6.92 49.18 7.84
CA TRP A 271 -6.01 48.86 8.96
C TRP A 271 -4.93 47.85 8.57
N ALA A 272 -5.14 47.07 7.52
CA ALA A 272 -4.17 46.08 7.04
C ALA A 272 -3.30 46.62 5.90
N SER A 273 -3.73 47.69 5.23
CA SER A 273 -3.01 48.30 4.10
C SER A 273 -1.58 48.65 4.51
N GLU A 274 -0.60 48.25 3.69
CA GLU A 274 0.83 48.50 3.92
C GLU A 274 1.43 47.81 5.17
N VAL A 275 0.65 46.94 5.87
CA VAL A 275 1.12 46.20 7.04
C VAL A 275 1.64 44.84 6.62
N TYR A 276 2.84 44.45 7.09
CA TYR A 276 3.38 43.12 6.84
C TYR A 276 2.56 42.00 7.55
N ASP A 277 2.51 40.79 6.99
CA ASP A 277 1.74 39.68 7.53
C ASP A 277 2.06 39.36 9.00
N LYS A 278 3.33 39.53 9.43
CA LYS A 278 3.77 39.36 10.82
C LYS A 278 3.19 40.38 11.79
N ASP A 279 2.87 41.59 11.31
CA ASP A 279 2.46 42.76 12.11
C ASP A 279 0.93 42.95 12.09
N LEU A 280 0.17 42.14 11.33
CA LEU A 280 -1.29 42.21 11.19
C LEU A 280 -2.03 42.14 12.53
N LYS A 281 -1.53 41.35 13.48
CA LYS A 281 -2.16 41.22 14.79
C LYS A 281 -2.11 42.53 15.57
N GLU A 282 -0.99 43.20 15.57
CA GLU A 282 -0.80 44.47 16.25
C GLU A 282 -1.63 45.60 15.60
N ALA A 283 -1.63 45.66 14.27
CA ALA A 283 -2.43 46.62 13.50
C ALA A 283 -3.94 46.42 13.76
N PHE A 284 -4.44 45.19 13.78
CA PHE A 284 -5.85 44.89 14.07
C PHE A 284 -6.23 45.27 15.50
N LEU A 285 -5.39 44.96 16.49
CA LEU A 285 -5.61 45.30 17.87
C LEU A 285 -5.68 46.84 18.06
N LYS A 286 -4.81 47.60 17.38
CA LYS A 286 -4.82 49.05 17.39
C LYS A 286 -6.11 49.62 16.79
N GLU A 287 -6.58 49.06 15.66
CA GLU A 287 -7.82 49.46 15.01
C GLU A 287 -9.04 49.21 15.91
N ILE A 288 -9.14 48.04 16.54
CA ILE A 288 -10.24 47.67 17.48
C ILE A 288 -10.25 48.61 18.70
N THR A 289 -9.05 48.89 19.25
CA THR A 289 -8.88 49.80 20.38
C THR A 289 -9.35 51.21 20.02
N ASN A 290 -8.98 51.72 18.83
CA ASN A 290 -9.37 53.04 18.36
C ASN A 290 -10.91 53.14 18.16
N LYS A 291 -11.59 52.03 17.84
CA LYS A 291 -13.06 51.95 17.72
C LYS A 291 -13.79 51.78 19.07
N GLY A 292 -13.05 51.62 20.15
CA GLY A 292 -13.62 51.37 21.48
C GLY A 292 -14.26 49.99 21.63
N GLU A 293 -13.91 49.06 20.74
CA GLU A 293 -14.47 47.68 20.71
C GLU A 293 -13.53 46.72 21.44
N LYS A 294 -14.08 45.59 21.90
CA LYS A 294 -13.31 44.46 22.47
C LYS A 294 -13.23 43.31 21.47
N ALA A 295 -12.04 42.90 21.14
CA ALA A 295 -11.82 41.75 20.28
C ALA A 295 -11.52 40.46 21.08
N THR A 296 -12.19 39.36 20.76
CA THR A 296 -11.82 38.04 21.28
C THR A 296 -10.64 37.47 20.51
N PRO A 297 -9.78 36.62 21.11
CA PRO A 297 -8.72 35.95 20.39
C PRO A 297 -9.19 35.21 19.13
N LYS A 298 -10.42 34.67 19.14
CA LYS A 298 -11.05 34.02 18.01
C LYS A 298 -11.31 35.00 16.85
N LEU A 299 -11.85 36.17 17.13
CA LEU A 299 -12.11 37.21 16.13
C LEU A 299 -10.79 37.75 15.53
N ILE A 300 -9.79 37.99 16.37
CA ILE A 300 -8.47 38.46 15.92
C ILE A 300 -7.89 37.44 14.93
N ASN A 301 -7.83 36.19 15.28
CA ASN A 301 -7.30 35.12 14.42
C ASN A 301 -8.09 34.96 13.13
N GLN A 302 -9.42 35.09 13.18
CA GLN A 302 -10.29 35.03 12.01
C GLN A 302 -9.99 36.15 11.02
N MET A 303 -9.90 37.40 11.49
CA MET A 303 -9.63 38.58 10.66
C MET A 303 -8.24 38.51 10.02
N ILE A 304 -7.23 38.14 10.79
CA ILE A 304 -5.86 37.96 10.27
C ILE A 304 -5.82 36.89 9.18
N LYS A 305 -6.41 35.73 9.43
CA LYS A 305 -6.49 34.64 8.44
C LYS A 305 -7.21 35.05 7.17
N GLN A 306 -8.27 35.84 7.29
CA GLN A 306 -9.01 36.35 6.13
C GLN A 306 -8.16 37.29 5.27
N VAL A 307 -7.45 38.24 5.87
CA VAL A 307 -6.54 39.15 5.16
C VAL A 307 -5.41 38.37 4.49
N GLN A 308 -4.74 37.48 5.22
CA GLN A 308 -3.68 36.65 4.68
C GLN A 308 -4.16 35.77 3.51
N ALA A 309 -5.34 35.20 3.64
CA ALA A 309 -5.93 34.38 2.57
C ALA A 309 -6.22 35.23 1.31
N SER A 310 -6.80 36.43 1.45
CA SER A 310 -7.06 37.33 0.32
C SER A 310 -5.78 37.77 -0.36
N ARG A 311 -4.74 38.10 0.41
CA ARG A 311 -3.41 38.44 -0.11
C ARG A 311 -2.79 37.32 -0.92
N GLU A 312 -2.83 36.11 -0.39
CA GLU A 312 -2.28 34.92 -1.08
C GLU A 312 -3.00 34.63 -2.39
N ILE A 313 -4.35 34.73 -2.40
CA ILE A 313 -5.16 34.57 -3.61
C ILE A 313 -4.77 35.65 -4.64
N ASN A 314 -4.73 36.95 -4.25
CA ASN A 314 -4.39 38.04 -5.14
C ASN A 314 -2.96 37.90 -5.71
N ARG A 315 -1.98 37.48 -4.90
CA ARG A 315 -0.61 37.17 -5.36
C ARG A 315 -0.59 36.05 -6.38
N THR A 316 -1.39 35.00 -6.17
CA THR A 316 -1.50 33.85 -7.12
C THR A 316 -2.09 34.32 -8.44
N ILE A 317 -3.21 35.07 -8.41
CA ILE A 317 -3.85 35.64 -9.60
C ILE A 317 -2.87 36.53 -10.37
N GLN A 318 -2.16 37.43 -9.68
CA GLN A 318 -1.22 38.33 -10.30
C GLN A 318 -0.06 37.60 -10.98
N LYS A 319 0.51 36.59 -10.31
CA LYS A 319 1.59 35.76 -10.88
C LYS A 319 1.13 34.95 -12.08
N LEU A 320 -0.08 34.44 -12.08
CA LEU A 320 -0.66 33.72 -13.24
C LEU A 320 -0.78 34.67 -14.44
N LYS A 321 -1.24 35.93 -14.22
CA LYS A 321 -1.30 36.95 -15.26
C LYS A 321 0.10 37.33 -15.81
N GLU A 322 1.09 37.43 -14.94
CA GLU A 322 2.49 37.65 -15.34
C GLU A 322 3.04 36.55 -16.21
N LEU A 323 2.58 35.31 -16.00
CA LEU A 323 2.88 34.14 -16.82
C LEU A 323 2.00 34.03 -18.09
N ARG A 324 1.21 35.08 -18.42
CA ARG A 324 0.28 35.14 -19.54
C ARG A 324 -0.89 34.17 -19.51
N ALA A 325 -1.16 33.59 -18.35
CA ALA A 325 -2.33 32.77 -18.12
C ALA A 325 -3.57 33.63 -17.83
N THR A 326 -4.76 33.07 -18.02
CA THR A 326 -6.03 33.74 -17.72
C THR A 326 -6.65 33.18 -16.43
N PRO A 327 -6.34 33.75 -15.25
CA PRO A 327 -6.96 33.32 -14.00
C PRO A 327 -8.33 33.97 -13.81
N ILE A 328 -9.33 33.15 -13.44
CA ILE A 328 -10.70 33.55 -13.10
C ILE A 328 -11.01 33.02 -11.71
N TYR A 329 -11.07 33.89 -10.72
CA TYR A 329 -11.39 33.48 -9.37
C TYR A 329 -12.91 33.51 -9.15
N VAL A 330 -13.44 32.41 -8.62
CA VAL A 330 -14.87 32.23 -8.36
C VAL A 330 -15.06 31.82 -6.90
N GLN A 331 -15.84 32.59 -6.17
CA GLN A 331 -16.23 32.19 -4.82
C GLN A 331 -17.29 31.09 -4.93
N ALA A 332 -16.92 29.86 -4.54
CA ALA A 332 -17.80 28.72 -4.53
C ALA A 332 -17.46 27.75 -3.41
N ASN A 333 -18.49 27.14 -2.84
CA ASN A 333 -18.34 25.98 -1.96
C ASN A 333 -18.62 24.71 -2.76
N ILE A 334 -17.59 23.95 -3.07
CA ILE A 334 -17.72 22.72 -3.87
C ILE A 334 -18.52 21.63 -3.16
N SER A 335 -18.72 21.73 -1.83
CA SER A 335 -19.58 20.79 -1.09
C SER A 335 -21.09 21.11 -1.24
N ASP A 336 -21.42 22.29 -1.81
CA ASP A 336 -22.81 22.68 -2.11
C ASP A 336 -23.16 22.34 -3.54
N GLN A 337 -23.81 21.20 -3.74
CA GLN A 337 -24.21 20.72 -5.06
C GLN A 337 -25.20 21.66 -5.74
N SER A 338 -26.11 22.29 -4.97
CA SER A 338 -27.24 23.05 -5.52
C SER A 338 -26.81 24.35 -6.20
N GLY A 339 -25.76 25.01 -5.69
CA GLY A 339 -25.27 26.28 -6.21
C GLY A 339 -24.23 26.17 -7.31
N LEU A 340 -23.52 25.02 -7.37
CA LEU A 340 -22.30 24.88 -8.18
C LEU A 340 -22.59 24.96 -9.69
N GLY A 341 -23.63 24.26 -10.16
CA GLY A 341 -23.99 24.25 -11.58
C GLY A 341 -24.37 25.64 -12.11
N GLY A 342 -25.15 26.39 -11.34
CA GLY A 342 -25.52 27.78 -11.69
C GLY A 342 -24.33 28.73 -11.71
N THR A 343 -23.29 28.44 -10.90
CA THR A 343 -22.07 29.26 -10.84
C THR A 343 -21.13 28.96 -12.00
N ILE A 344 -20.97 27.67 -12.39
CA ILE A 344 -19.98 27.25 -13.41
C ILE A 344 -20.52 27.44 -14.83
N LYS A 345 -21.80 27.20 -15.08
CA LYS A 345 -22.38 27.26 -16.42
C LYS A 345 -22.12 28.59 -17.17
N PRO A 346 -22.35 29.78 -16.56
CA PRO A 346 -22.04 31.06 -17.25
C PRO A 346 -20.57 31.22 -17.57
N ILE A 347 -19.69 30.63 -16.77
CA ILE A 347 -18.23 30.71 -16.98
C ILE A 347 -17.82 29.85 -18.19
N ILE A 348 -18.43 28.66 -18.34
CA ILE A 348 -18.22 27.82 -19.52
C ILE A 348 -18.70 28.53 -20.79
N GLU A 349 -19.87 29.17 -20.75
CA GLU A 349 -20.41 29.94 -21.86
C GLU A 349 -19.50 31.10 -22.30
N GLN A 350 -18.81 31.73 -21.34
CA GLN A 350 -17.92 32.85 -21.61
C GLN A 350 -16.49 32.45 -22.01
N HIS A 351 -15.96 31.37 -21.43
CA HIS A 351 -14.54 31.02 -21.55
C HIS A 351 -14.26 29.71 -22.29
N GLY A 352 -15.31 29.02 -22.72
CA GLY A 352 -15.22 27.74 -23.45
C GLY A 352 -15.33 26.52 -22.53
N GLU A 353 -15.40 25.36 -23.17
CA GLU A 353 -15.55 24.06 -22.49
C GLU A 353 -14.35 23.76 -21.58
N ILE A 354 -14.65 23.21 -20.40
CA ILE A 354 -13.62 22.78 -19.45
C ILE A 354 -12.97 21.50 -20.01
N THR A 355 -11.67 21.58 -20.25
CA THR A 355 -10.88 20.47 -20.77
C THR A 355 -9.98 19.79 -19.73
N GLY A 356 -9.87 20.39 -18.55
CA GLY A 356 -9.08 19.82 -17.47
C GLY A 356 -9.67 20.09 -16.08
N LEU A 357 -9.59 19.09 -15.19
CA LEU A 357 -9.97 19.21 -13.79
C LEU A 357 -8.73 19.07 -12.91
N ILE A 358 -8.52 20.01 -12.00
CA ILE A 358 -7.54 19.92 -10.92
C ILE A 358 -8.29 19.99 -9.59
N HIS A 359 -8.24 18.91 -8.81
CA HIS A 359 -8.92 18.84 -7.52
C HIS A 359 -7.91 18.86 -6.37
N GLY A 360 -7.66 20.05 -5.80
CA GLY A 360 -6.73 20.26 -4.68
C GLY A 360 -7.40 20.66 -3.37
N ALA A 361 -8.74 20.71 -3.31
CA ALA A 361 -9.44 21.05 -2.08
C ALA A 361 -9.30 19.94 -1.03
N GLY A 362 -9.14 20.33 0.22
CA GLY A 362 -9.07 19.44 1.37
C GLY A 362 -8.98 20.21 2.68
N VAL A 363 -9.34 19.55 3.77
CA VAL A 363 -9.25 20.07 5.13
C VAL A 363 -8.77 18.94 6.05
N LEU A 364 -8.27 19.30 7.23
CA LEU A 364 -7.82 18.37 8.26
C LEU A 364 -8.68 18.47 9.52
N ALA A 365 -8.88 17.34 10.19
CA ALA A 365 -9.51 17.23 11.50
C ALA A 365 -8.72 16.22 12.35
N ASP A 366 -7.41 16.49 12.54
CA ASP A 366 -6.47 15.56 13.15
C ASP A 366 -6.84 15.25 14.60
N ARG A 367 -7.13 13.98 14.87
CA ARG A 367 -7.40 13.40 16.19
C ARG A 367 -7.07 11.91 16.17
N LYS A 368 -6.74 11.36 17.32
CA LYS A 368 -6.60 9.91 17.48
C LYS A 368 -7.90 9.20 17.12
N LEU A 369 -7.79 7.99 16.62
CA LEU A 369 -8.93 7.21 16.13
C LEU A 369 -10.03 7.04 17.20
N GLU A 370 -9.68 6.86 18.47
CA GLU A 370 -10.62 6.74 19.58
C GLU A 370 -11.39 8.03 19.91
N GLN A 371 -10.96 9.16 19.35
CA GLN A 371 -11.57 10.49 19.54
C GLN A 371 -12.24 11.03 18.28
N LYS A 372 -12.23 10.23 17.18
CA LYS A 372 -12.87 10.62 15.93
C LYS A 372 -14.38 10.71 16.07
N SER A 373 -14.95 11.69 15.39
CA SER A 373 -16.40 11.89 15.32
C SER A 373 -16.91 11.82 13.88
N ILE A 374 -18.20 11.61 13.75
CA ILE A 374 -18.91 11.68 12.45
C ILE A 374 -18.71 13.05 11.82
N LYS A 375 -18.74 14.13 12.60
CA LYS A 375 -18.49 15.51 12.12
C LYS A 375 -17.11 15.71 11.55
N ASP A 376 -16.08 15.07 12.14
CA ASP A 376 -14.72 15.10 11.60
C ASP A 376 -14.67 14.40 10.25
N PHE A 377 -15.29 13.22 10.14
CA PHE A 377 -15.36 12.45 8.88
C PHE A 377 -16.11 13.25 7.80
N ASP A 378 -17.30 13.76 8.09
CA ASP A 378 -18.13 14.51 7.13
C ASP A 378 -17.42 15.77 6.63
N LEU A 379 -16.70 16.45 7.52
CA LEU A 379 -15.92 17.64 7.15
C LEU A 379 -14.78 17.28 6.18
N VAL A 380 -14.02 16.24 6.50
CA VAL A 380 -12.81 15.87 5.74
C VAL A 380 -13.17 15.15 4.45
N TYR A 381 -13.96 14.08 4.57
CA TYR A 381 -14.41 13.24 3.44
C TYR A 381 -15.34 14.03 2.51
N GLY A 382 -16.31 14.73 3.07
CA GLY A 382 -17.26 15.54 2.30
C GLY A 382 -16.60 16.64 1.49
N THR A 383 -15.61 17.36 2.08
CA THR A 383 -14.88 18.38 1.33
C THR A 383 -14.13 17.78 0.15
N LYS A 384 -13.49 16.63 0.34
CA LYS A 384 -12.64 16.01 -0.66
C LYS A 384 -13.44 15.18 -1.67
N ILE A 385 -14.28 14.27 -1.22
CA ILE A 385 -14.95 13.32 -2.09
C ILE A 385 -16.28 13.87 -2.62
N ASN A 386 -17.16 14.40 -1.76
CA ASN A 386 -18.41 15.00 -2.24
C ASN A 386 -18.14 16.27 -3.06
N GLY A 387 -17.09 17.03 -2.70
CA GLY A 387 -16.63 18.13 -3.52
C GLY A 387 -16.23 17.70 -4.93
N LEU A 388 -15.46 16.61 -5.07
CA LEU A 388 -15.08 16.05 -6.38
C LEU A 388 -16.32 15.56 -7.16
N ARG A 389 -17.21 14.82 -6.50
CA ARG A 389 -18.48 14.34 -7.10
C ARG A 389 -19.35 15.49 -7.65
N ASN A 390 -19.45 16.56 -6.88
CA ASN A 390 -20.22 17.74 -7.30
C ASN A 390 -19.57 18.44 -8.51
N LEU A 391 -18.23 18.53 -8.54
CA LEU A 391 -17.50 19.03 -9.71
C LEU A 391 -17.72 18.12 -10.92
N TRP A 392 -17.62 16.80 -10.75
CA TRP A 392 -17.82 15.83 -11.83
C TRP A 392 -19.20 15.94 -12.47
N LYS A 393 -20.25 16.12 -11.68
CA LYS A 393 -21.65 16.26 -12.16
C LYS A 393 -21.89 17.50 -13.04
N VAL A 394 -21.06 18.54 -12.93
CA VAL A 394 -21.20 19.77 -13.72
C VAL A 394 -20.29 19.81 -14.95
N LEU A 395 -19.45 18.78 -15.14
CA LEU A 395 -18.52 18.64 -16.25
C LEU A 395 -19.05 17.71 -17.33
N ASP A 396 -18.74 17.99 -18.58
CA ASP A 396 -18.88 17.04 -19.67
C ASP A 396 -17.60 16.20 -19.80
N SER A 397 -17.63 14.95 -19.30
CA SER A 397 -16.48 14.06 -19.30
C SER A 397 -15.92 13.79 -20.69
N SER A 398 -16.75 13.90 -21.75
CA SER A 398 -16.30 13.74 -23.14
C SER A 398 -15.38 14.85 -23.64
N LYS A 399 -15.37 16.00 -22.97
CA LYS A 399 -14.50 17.16 -23.29
C LYS A 399 -13.22 17.18 -22.49
N LEU A 400 -13.14 16.36 -21.43
CA LEU A 400 -11.96 16.32 -20.60
C LEU A 400 -10.79 15.63 -21.28
N SER A 401 -9.63 16.21 -21.15
CA SER A 401 -8.33 15.61 -21.54
C SER A 401 -7.48 15.25 -20.31
N HIS A 402 -7.73 15.92 -19.18
CA HIS A 402 -6.94 15.74 -17.97
C HIS A 402 -7.81 15.78 -16.70
N VAL A 403 -7.51 14.88 -15.76
CA VAL A 403 -8.03 14.88 -14.38
C VAL A 403 -6.86 14.68 -13.42
N LEU A 404 -6.51 15.73 -12.68
CA LEU A 404 -5.37 15.77 -11.78
C LEU A 404 -5.86 15.93 -10.33
N LEU A 405 -5.66 14.90 -9.52
CA LEU A 405 -6.23 14.79 -8.19
C LEU A 405 -5.12 14.87 -7.14
N PHE A 406 -5.33 15.73 -6.13
CA PHE A 406 -4.41 15.85 -4.99
C PHE A 406 -4.82 14.87 -3.91
N SER A 407 -4.12 13.76 -3.82
CA SER A 407 -4.16 12.81 -2.72
C SER A 407 -3.02 13.11 -1.74
N SER A 408 -2.74 12.19 -0.84
CA SER A 408 -1.70 12.32 0.19
C SER A 408 -1.03 10.98 0.44
N GLY A 409 0.23 10.99 0.83
CA GLY A 409 0.90 9.81 1.38
C GLY A 409 0.13 9.17 2.54
N ALA A 410 -0.72 9.93 3.24
CA ALA A 410 -1.62 9.38 4.27
C ALA A 410 -2.62 8.35 3.70
N GLY A 411 -3.10 8.51 2.47
CA GLY A 411 -3.96 7.52 1.79
C GLY A 411 -3.17 6.24 1.48
N PHE A 412 -1.96 6.39 0.96
CA PHE A 412 -1.15 5.25 0.53
C PHE A 412 -0.51 4.48 1.70
N PHE A 413 0.05 5.19 2.70
CA PHE A 413 0.79 4.60 3.82
C PHE A 413 -0.02 4.49 5.13
N GLY A 414 -1.15 5.21 5.27
CA GLY A 414 -1.77 5.52 6.55
C GLY A 414 -1.00 6.61 7.29
N ASN A 415 -1.65 7.29 8.25
CA ASN A 415 -0.96 8.25 9.11
C ASN A 415 -1.65 8.38 10.47
N PRO A 416 -0.92 8.28 11.60
CA PRO A 416 -1.49 8.44 12.93
C PRO A 416 -2.25 9.77 13.09
N GLY A 417 -3.43 9.72 13.68
CA GLY A 417 -4.30 10.87 13.91
C GLY A 417 -5.09 11.36 12.69
N GLN A 418 -4.90 10.75 11.52
CA GLN A 418 -5.48 11.17 10.25
C GLN A 418 -6.34 10.10 9.57
N SER A 419 -7.03 9.27 10.32
CA SER A 419 -7.79 8.14 9.78
C SER A 419 -8.88 8.54 8.77
N ASP A 420 -9.63 9.60 9.03
CA ASP A 420 -10.61 10.19 8.10
C ASP A 420 -9.94 10.77 6.85
N TYR A 421 -8.82 11.47 7.04
CA TYR A 421 -8.03 12.04 5.94
C TYR A 421 -7.38 10.95 5.10
N ALA A 422 -6.89 9.88 5.73
CA ALA A 422 -6.34 8.73 5.03
C ALA A 422 -7.40 8.02 4.18
N ILE A 423 -8.60 7.76 4.73
CA ILE A 423 -9.75 7.20 4.00
C ILE A 423 -10.11 8.08 2.80
N ALA A 424 -10.25 9.40 2.99
CA ALA A 424 -10.61 10.32 1.92
C ALA A 424 -9.56 10.38 0.80
N ASN A 425 -8.27 10.31 1.14
CA ASN A 425 -7.20 10.32 0.14
C ASN A 425 -7.07 8.98 -0.59
N GLU A 426 -7.33 7.86 0.08
CA GLU A 426 -7.43 6.57 -0.61
C GLU A 426 -8.65 6.50 -1.52
N ALA A 427 -9.79 7.07 -1.13
CA ALA A 427 -10.96 7.19 -2.00
C ALA A 427 -10.64 7.98 -3.29
N ILE A 428 -9.81 9.04 -3.20
CA ILE A 428 -9.28 9.74 -4.39
C ILE A 428 -8.47 8.80 -5.29
N ASN A 429 -7.65 7.92 -4.72
CA ASN A 429 -6.88 6.94 -5.50
C ASN A 429 -7.81 5.97 -6.22
N GLN A 430 -8.85 5.48 -5.54
CA GLN A 430 -9.84 4.57 -6.13
C GLN A 430 -10.65 5.25 -7.24
N ILE A 431 -11.05 6.50 -7.06
CA ILE A 431 -11.68 7.32 -8.11
C ILE A 431 -10.73 7.49 -9.31
N ALA A 432 -9.44 7.70 -9.07
CA ALA A 432 -8.46 7.81 -10.15
C ALA A 432 -8.37 6.52 -10.99
N TRP A 433 -8.39 5.35 -10.35
CA TRP A 433 -8.44 4.06 -11.04
C TRP A 433 -9.70 3.90 -11.89
N ASP A 434 -10.87 4.22 -11.32
CA ASP A 434 -12.16 4.12 -12.00
C ASP A 434 -12.23 5.05 -13.22
N LEU A 435 -11.83 6.31 -13.06
CA LEU A 435 -11.79 7.29 -14.15
C LEU A 435 -10.78 6.92 -15.23
N HIS A 436 -9.59 6.45 -14.84
CA HIS A 436 -8.56 6.02 -15.79
C HIS A 436 -9.06 4.89 -16.70
N LYS A 437 -9.84 3.99 -16.14
CA LYS A 437 -10.43 2.87 -16.86
C LYS A 437 -11.60 3.28 -17.75
N ASN A 438 -12.57 4.02 -17.17
CA ASN A 438 -13.81 4.37 -17.88
C ASN A 438 -13.62 5.46 -18.93
N HIS A 439 -12.55 6.28 -18.78
CA HIS A 439 -12.21 7.37 -19.70
C HIS A 439 -10.76 7.22 -20.22
N PRO A 440 -10.47 6.22 -21.05
CA PRO A 440 -9.08 5.94 -21.49
C PRO A 440 -8.46 7.07 -22.34
N HIS A 441 -9.27 8.01 -22.84
CA HIS A 441 -8.82 9.21 -23.54
C HIS A 441 -8.40 10.35 -22.58
N VAL A 442 -8.73 10.23 -21.29
CA VAL A 442 -8.42 11.22 -20.27
C VAL A 442 -7.14 10.84 -19.54
N LYS A 443 -6.22 11.75 -19.43
CA LYS A 443 -5.05 11.57 -18.57
C LYS A 443 -5.45 11.78 -17.11
N VAL A 444 -5.52 10.70 -16.35
CA VAL A 444 -5.87 10.72 -14.92
C VAL A 444 -4.61 10.51 -14.08
N VAL A 445 -4.37 11.39 -13.10
CA VAL A 445 -3.28 11.25 -12.13
C VAL A 445 -3.76 11.62 -10.73
N SER A 446 -3.60 10.71 -9.78
CA SER A 446 -3.72 10.96 -8.35
C SER A 446 -2.33 11.09 -7.73
N TYR A 447 -2.02 12.26 -7.20
CA TYR A 447 -0.74 12.56 -6.58
C TYR A 447 -0.81 12.30 -5.07
N ASN A 448 -0.18 11.24 -4.60
CA ASN A 448 -0.02 10.96 -3.17
C ASN A 448 1.19 11.73 -2.62
N TRP A 449 0.96 12.99 -2.28
CA TRP A 449 2.00 13.87 -1.80
C TRP A 449 2.50 13.51 -0.41
N GLY A 450 3.81 13.45 -0.24
CA GLY A 450 4.46 13.57 1.05
C GLY A 450 4.33 14.99 1.64
N PRO A 451 4.94 15.27 2.81
CA PRO A 451 4.91 16.61 3.41
C PRO A 451 5.66 17.62 2.55
N TRP A 452 5.07 18.80 2.34
CA TRP A 452 5.66 19.89 1.57
C TRP A 452 6.37 20.90 2.46
N ASP A 453 7.49 21.46 2.00
CA ASP A 453 8.16 22.56 2.64
C ASP A 453 7.29 23.83 2.59
N GLY A 454 6.82 24.28 3.74
CA GLY A 454 5.86 25.35 3.90
C GLY A 454 4.39 24.86 3.97
N GLY A 455 3.45 25.79 4.09
CA GLY A 455 2.03 25.48 4.27
C GLY A 455 1.74 24.95 5.66
N MET A 456 1.41 23.66 5.81
CA MET A 456 1.09 23.01 7.08
C MET A 456 2.33 22.49 7.84
N VAL A 457 3.53 22.51 7.21
CA VAL A 457 4.79 22.04 7.80
C VAL A 457 5.58 23.25 8.30
N ASP A 458 5.62 23.45 9.60
CA ASP A 458 6.47 24.43 10.25
C ASP A 458 7.91 23.90 10.46
N GLU A 459 8.83 24.77 10.92
CA GLU A 459 10.23 24.41 11.13
C GLU A 459 10.43 23.29 12.19
N ASN A 460 9.55 23.18 13.18
CA ASN A 460 9.64 22.13 14.20
C ASN A 460 9.21 20.77 13.60
N LEU A 461 8.13 20.77 12.87
CA LEU A 461 7.63 19.58 12.18
C LEU A 461 8.62 19.13 11.09
N LYS A 462 9.27 20.07 10.40
CA LYS A 462 10.33 19.78 9.41
C LYS A 462 11.53 19.07 10.06
N LYS A 463 11.97 19.54 11.23
CA LYS A 463 13.04 18.87 11.99
C LYS A 463 12.63 17.46 12.43
N LEU A 464 11.39 17.27 12.88
CA LEU A 464 10.86 15.98 13.25
C LEU A 464 10.84 15.01 12.05
N PHE A 465 10.38 15.46 10.89
CA PHE A 465 10.41 14.67 9.65
C PHE A 465 11.84 14.28 9.27
N GLN A 466 12.79 15.22 9.36
CA GLN A 466 14.21 14.92 9.09
C GLN A 466 14.77 13.85 10.03
N GLN A 467 14.46 13.94 11.34
CA GLN A 467 14.86 12.94 12.34
C GLN A 467 14.29 11.55 12.04
N ARG A 468 13.06 11.48 11.53
CA ARG A 468 12.40 10.23 11.13
C ARG A 468 12.77 9.74 9.74
N GLY A 469 13.61 10.46 9.02
CA GLY A 469 13.99 10.13 7.63
C GLY A 469 12.87 10.33 6.63
N VAL A 470 11.85 11.13 6.96
CA VAL A 470 10.77 11.49 6.04
C VAL A 470 11.24 12.61 5.13
N GLN A 471 11.10 12.41 3.81
CA GLN A 471 11.45 13.43 2.81
C GLN A 471 10.41 14.54 2.81
N VAL A 472 10.84 15.75 3.08
CA VAL A 472 10.02 16.96 2.91
C VAL A 472 10.18 17.46 1.48
N ILE A 473 9.06 17.61 0.76
CA ILE A 473 9.06 17.99 -0.67
C ILE A 473 9.39 19.48 -0.82
N PRO A 474 10.51 19.84 -1.45
CA PRO A 474 10.82 21.24 -1.75
C PRO A 474 9.76 21.81 -2.69
N ARG A 475 9.24 23.01 -2.39
CA ARG A 475 8.09 23.61 -3.08
C ARG A 475 8.28 23.68 -4.60
N GLY A 476 9.49 24.05 -5.06
CA GLY A 476 9.81 24.13 -6.48
C GLY A 476 9.87 22.77 -7.18
N GLU A 477 10.44 21.75 -6.51
CA GLU A 477 10.56 20.41 -7.07
C GLU A 477 9.20 19.72 -7.19
N GLY A 478 8.37 19.75 -6.13
CA GLY A 478 7.03 19.19 -6.18
C GLY A 478 6.15 19.85 -7.26
N ALA A 479 6.19 21.18 -7.37
CA ALA A 479 5.48 21.91 -8.40
C ALA A 479 5.96 21.57 -9.82
N LYS A 480 7.27 21.34 -9.99
CA LYS A 480 7.86 20.90 -11.25
C LYS A 480 7.38 19.49 -11.63
N ILE A 481 7.41 18.55 -10.69
CA ILE A 481 6.93 17.17 -10.89
C ILE A 481 5.46 17.19 -11.34
N PHE A 482 4.62 18.02 -10.70
CA PHE A 482 3.22 18.17 -11.08
C PHE A 482 3.08 18.63 -12.53
N ALA A 483 3.74 19.71 -12.92
CA ALA A 483 3.64 20.28 -14.26
C ALA A 483 4.18 19.31 -15.34
N GLU A 484 5.33 18.68 -15.09
CA GLU A 484 5.92 17.70 -16.01
C GLU A 484 5.05 16.45 -16.17
N THR A 485 4.50 15.92 -15.07
CA THR A 485 3.59 14.77 -15.14
C THR A 485 2.31 15.13 -15.87
N ALA A 486 1.72 16.31 -15.59
CA ALA A 486 0.50 16.78 -16.25
C ALA A 486 0.66 16.90 -17.76
N LEU A 487 1.76 17.46 -18.22
CA LEU A 487 2.02 17.78 -19.64
C LEU A 487 2.77 16.67 -20.39
N SER A 488 3.26 15.63 -19.73
CA SER A 488 3.93 14.51 -20.39
C SER A 488 2.98 13.75 -21.33
N ASN A 489 3.48 13.36 -22.50
CA ASN A 489 2.75 12.48 -23.44
C ASN A 489 3.02 10.99 -23.18
N ASN A 490 3.85 10.64 -22.19
CA ASN A 490 4.16 9.27 -21.87
C ASN A 490 2.94 8.55 -21.32
N GLN A 491 2.77 7.29 -21.73
CA GLN A 491 1.81 6.41 -21.09
C GLN A 491 2.25 6.18 -19.63
N LEU A 492 1.35 6.39 -18.68
CA LEU A 492 1.63 6.21 -17.27
C LEU A 492 1.45 4.74 -16.89
N PRO A 493 2.32 4.17 -16.05
CA PRO A 493 2.17 2.78 -15.60
C PRO A 493 0.97 2.58 -14.68
N SER A 494 0.46 3.64 -14.08
CA SER A 494 -0.67 3.66 -13.15
C SER A 494 -1.22 5.08 -13.03
N PRO A 495 -2.50 5.28 -12.66
CA PRO A 495 -3.02 6.61 -12.36
C PRO A 495 -2.60 7.11 -10.95
N VAL A 496 -1.89 6.33 -10.13
CA VAL A 496 -1.56 6.65 -8.74
C VAL A 496 -0.06 6.84 -8.59
N LEU A 497 0.36 8.10 -8.42
CA LEU A 497 1.75 8.51 -8.22
C LEU A 497 2.00 8.85 -6.75
N VAL A 498 3.01 8.24 -6.14
CA VAL A 498 3.49 8.52 -4.79
C VAL A 498 4.74 9.38 -4.86
N VAL A 499 4.70 10.57 -4.25
CA VAL A 499 5.79 11.55 -4.25
C VAL A 499 6.36 11.71 -2.84
N GLY A 500 7.63 11.39 -2.67
CA GLY A 500 8.30 11.28 -1.38
C GLY A 500 8.36 9.84 -0.88
N ASN A 501 9.03 9.57 0.23
CA ASN A 501 9.10 8.27 0.85
C ASN A 501 7.94 8.03 1.85
N ASP A 502 7.99 6.93 2.60
CA ASP A 502 6.98 6.63 3.61
C ASP A 502 6.90 7.76 4.65
N ILE A 503 5.74 8.38 4.76
CA ILE A 503 5.50 9.54 5.65
C ILE A 503 5.48 9.17 7.14
N ARG A 504 5.39 7.88 7.47
CA ARG A 504 5.46 7.39 8.85
C ARG A 504 6.89 7.43 9.40
N GLY A 505 7.87 7.46 8.51
CA GLY A 505 9.29 7.44 8.87
C GLY A 505 9.80 6.04 9.20
N LYS A 506 11.01 6.00 9.80
CA LYS A 506 11.69 4.74 10.11
C LYS A 506 11.29 4.12 11.45
N ASP A 507 10.35 4.72 12.19
CA ASP A 507 9.83 4.13 13.43
C ASP A 507 8.86 2.97 13.11
N LEU A 508 9.30 2.02 12.29
CA LEU A 508 8.61 0.75 12.15
C LEU A 508 8.77 -0.03 13.46
N PRO A 509 7.71 -0.68 13.96
CA PRO A 509 7.84 -1.52 15.14
C PRO A 509 8.93 -2.54 14.87
N ILE A 510 9.93 -2.56 15.73
CA ILE A 510 11.00 -3.55 15.66
C ILE A 510 10.34 -4.91 15.88
N SER A 511 10.37 -5.74 14.88
CA SER A 511 9.91 -7.13 14.99
C SER A 511 10.65 -7.84 16.12
N PRO A 512 10.03 -8.80 16.81
CA PRO A 512 10.69 -9.47 17.93
C PRO A 512 12.07 -9.99 17.47
N LYS A 513 13.08 -9.78 18.31
CA LYS A 513 14.48 -10.16 18.03
C LYS A 513 14.64 -11.67 17.79
N ASN A 514 13.80 -12.47 18.42
CA ASN A 514 13.72 -13.91 18.23
C ASN A 514 12.26 -14.26 17.92
N TRP A 515 12.05 -15.18 16.99
CA TRP A 515 10.71 -15.64 16.64
C TRP A 515 10.72 -17.13 16.31
N GLU A 516 9.56 -17.74 16.46
CA GLU A 516 9.28 -19.12 16.07
C GLU A 516 8.01 -19.15 15.23
N GLU A 517 8.03 -19.92 14.15
CA GLU A 517 6.91 -20.10 13.24
C GLU A 517 6.68 -21.60 13.02
N SER A 518 5.44 -22.05 13.18
CA SER A 518 5.05 -23.42 12.84
C SER A 518 4.54 -23.48 11.42
N ILE A 519 5.09 -24.37 10.63
CA ILE A 519 4.68 -24.60 9.24
C ILE A 519 4.26 -26.04 9.02
N THR A 520 3.34 -26.24 8.06
CA THR A 520 2.93 -27.56 7.62
C THR A 520 3.40 -27.79 6.19
N LEU A 521 4.24 -28.79 5.98
CA LEU A 521 4.72 -29.20 4.66
C LEU A 521 4.21 -30.63 4.39
N LYS A 522 3.21 -30.77 3.51
CA LYS A 522 2.68 -32.05 3.07
C LYS A 522 3.07 -32.30 1.63
N LEU A 523 3.49 -33.52 1.33
CA LEU A 523 3.83 -33.88 -0.06
C LEU A 523 2.59 -33.77 -0.99
N VAL A 524 1.39 -34.06 -0.50
CA VAL A 524 0.13 -33.91 -1.25
C VAL A 524 -0.13 -32.44 -1.70
N ASP A 525 0.34 -31.48 -0.94
CA ASP A 525 0.24 -30.05 -1.28
C ASP A 525 1.41 -29.56 -2.13
N ASN A 526 2.46 -30.37 -2.30
CA ASN A 526 3.72 -30.04 -2.95
C ASN A 526 4.20 -31.23 -3.79
N THR A 527 3.32 -31.72 -4.67
CA THR A 527 3.60 -32.94 -5.47
C THR A 527 4.79 -32.77 -6.44
N LEU A 528 5.23 -31.53 -6.69
CA LEU A 528 6.46 -31.25 -7.41
C LEU A 528 7.67 -32.03 -6.83
N PHE A 529 7.74 -32.18 -5.50
CA PHE A 529 8.88 -32.85 -4.86
C PHE A 529 8.97 -34.36 -5.08
N THR A 530 7.92 -35.00 -5.63
CA THR A 530 8.05 -36.37 -6.12
C THR A 530 9.06 -36.50 -7.24
N GLU A 531 9.32 -35.42 -7.97
CA GLU A 531 10.29 -35.34 -9.06
C GLU A 531 11.73 -34.99 -8.58
N HIS A 532 11.88 -34.76 -7.26
CA HIS A 532 13.16 -34.55 -6.58
C HIS A 532 13.34 -35.64 -5.50
N SER A 533 13.63 -36.89 -5.94
CA SER A 533 13.71 -38.06 -5.08
C SER A 533 15.14 -38.58 -4.97
N ILE A 534 15.56 -38.91 -3.77
CA ILE A 534 16.86 -39.56 -3.50
C ILE A 534 16.60 -40.96 -2.97
N GLY A 535 17.04 -41.96 -3.74
CA GLY A 535 16.80 -43.37 -3.40
C GLY A 535 15.31 -43.72 -3.37
N GLY A 536 14.50 -43.12 -4.25
CA GLY A 536 13.06 -43.36 -4.36
C GLY A 536 12.22 -42.66 -3.29
N VAL A 537 12.81 -41.83 -2.42
CA VAL A 537 12.08 -41.09 -1.39
C VAL A 537 12.12 -39.58 -1.76
N PRO A 538 10.95 -38.91 -1.86
CA PRO A 538 10.89 -37.47 -2.09
C PRO A 538 11.60 -36.68 -0.98
N VAL A 539 12.39 -35.69 -1.36
CA VAL A 539 13.19 -34.86 -0.45
C VAL A 539 12.91 -33.40 -0.73
N LEU A 540 12.82 -32.56 0.32
CA LEU A 540 12.74 -31.11 0.15
C LEU A 540 14.06 -30.60 -0.47
N PRO A 541 14.03 -29.97 -1.68
CA PRO A 541 15.24 -29.44 -2.29
C PRO A 541 15.86 -28.36 -1.43
N ALA A 542 17.21 -28.31 -1.38
CA ALA A 542 17.95 -27.33 -0.58
C ALA A 542 17.60 -25.88 -0.98
N ALA A 543 17.40 -25.61 -2.28
CA ALA A 543 16.98 -24.32 -2.80
C ALA A 543 15.60 -23.89 -2.29
N TYR A 544 14.66 -24.83 -2.21
CA TYR A 544 13.32 -24.58 -1.68
C TYR A 544 13.35 -24.31 -0.16
N ALA A 545 14.16 -25.09 0.57
CA ALA A 545 14.37 -24.82 2.01
C ALA A 545 14.98 -23.45 2.25
N LEU A 546 16.01 -23.09 1.47
CA LEU A 546 16.62 -21.75 1.55
C LEU A 546 15.59 -20.65 1.25
N ALA A 547 14.86 -20.74 0.14
CA ALA A 547 13.84 -19.77 -0.23
C ALA A 547 12.74 -19.61 0.84
N LEU A 548 12.35 -20.70 1.52
CA LEU A 548 11.42 -20.69 2.63
C LEU A 548 11.98 -19.88 3.82
N LEU A 549 13.21 -20.17 4.24
CA LEU A 549 13.87 -19.50 5.37
C LEU A 549 14.08 -17.99 5.11
N LEU A 550 14.49 -17.63 3.89
CA LEU A 550 14.66 -16.23 3.48
C LEU A 550 13.33 -15.48 3.48
N ARG A 551 12.27 -16.09 2.93
CA ARG A 551 10.93 -15.51 2.93
C ARG A 551 10.41 -15.31 4.35
N SER A 552 10.46 -16.32 5.22
CA SER A 552 10.06 -16.19 6.62
C SER A 552 10.85 -15.09 7.34
N SER A 553 12.13 -14.88 6.98
CA SER A 553 12.93 -13.79 7.53
C SER A 553 12.37 -12.41 7.13
N GLU A 554 12.01 -12.18 5.87
CA GLU A 554 11.39 -10.92 5.45
C GLU A 554 9.99 -10.73 6.06
N ASP A 555 9.21 -11.81 6.16
CA ASP A 555 7.85 -11.77 6.69
C ASP A 555 7.80 -11.33 8.17
N HIS A 556 8.85 -11.64 8.96
CA HIS A 556 8.96 -11.26 10.38
C HIS A 556 9.70 -9.93 10.62
N TYR A 557 10.35 -9.34 9.62
CA TYR A 557 11.06 -8.06 9.73
C TYR A 557 10.47 -7.03 8.75
N GLN A 558 9.40 -6.37 9.20
CA GLN A 558 8.65 -5.41 8.39
C GLN A 558 9.57 -4.31 7.83
N GLY A 559 9.43 -4.05 6.52
CA GLY A 559 10.21 -3.02 5.84
C GLY A 559 11.66 -3.38 5.56
N TYR A 560 12.13 -4.55 6.00
CA TYR A 560 13.46 -5.04 5.69
C TYR A 560 13.43 -6.04 4.53
N LYS A 561 14.51 -6.03 3.74
CA LYS A 561 14.72 -6.95 2.62
C LYS A 561 16.02 -7.74 2.81
N VAL A 562 16.00 -9.00 2.41
CA VAL A 562 17.20 -9.83 2.43
C VAL A 562 18.22 -9.27 1.43
N GLN A 563 19.40 -8.89 1.92
CA GLN A 563 20.52 -8.43 1.11
C GLN A 563 21.43 -9.58 0.72
N LYS A 564 21.70 -10.43 1.69
CA LYS A 564 22.54 -11.62 1.51
C LYS A 564 22.21 -12.67 2.57
N PHE A 565 22.63 -13.88 2.29
CA PHE A 565 22.66 -14.97 3.27
C PHE A 565 24.10 -15.53 3.38
N GLN A 566 24.37 -16.17 4.52
CA GLN A 566 25.68 -16.76 4.82
C GLN A 566 25.47 -18.09 5.55
N ASN A 567 26.47 -18.97 5.50
CA ASN A 567 26.49 -20.21 6.27
C ASN A 567 25.23 -21.07 6.11
N PHE A 568 24.67 -21.12 4.88
CA PHE A 568 23.58 -22.07 4.62
C PHE A 568 24.10 -23.50 4.70
N LYS A 569 23.46 -24.34 5.50
CA LYS A 569 23.86 -25.72 5.74
C LYS A 569 22.66 -26.66 5.63
N VAL A 570 22.85 -27.78 4.93
CA VAL A 570 21.97 -28.93 4.96
C VAL A 570 22.52 -29.90 6.03
N LEU A 571 21.90 -29.86 7.21
CA LEU A 571 22.34 -30.67 8.36
C LEU A 571 21.76 -32.08 8.28
N GLN A 572 20.49 -32.16 7.91
CA GLN A 572 19.79 -33.41 7.64
C GLN A 572 18.71 -33.14 6.62
N GLY A 573 18.81 -33.71 5.41
CA GLY A 573 17.79 -33.57 4.37
C GLY A 573 16.41 -33.96 4.89
N LEU A 574 15.40 -33.16 4.58
CA LEU A 574 14.03 -33.43 4.95
C LEU A 574 13.40 -34.38 3.93
N ARG A 575 13.09 -35.58 4.36
CA ARG A 575 12.49 -36.64 3.53
C ARG A 575 11.00 -36.72 3.83
N PHE A 576 10.18 -36.80 2.78
CA PHE A 576 8.74 -37.00 2.92
C PHE A 576 8.42 -38.50 2.99
N ASP A 577 8.58 -39.09 4.18
CA ASP A 577 8.20 -40.46 4.46
C ASP A 577 7.07 -40.52 5.51
N GLU A 578 6.41 -41.69 5.63
CA GLU A 578 5.24 -41.84 6.52
C GLU A 578 5.56 -41.69 8.02
N GLN A 579 6.84 -41.66 8.39
CA GLN A 579 7.28 -41.56 9.79
C GLN A 579 7.46 -40.17 10.30
N ILE A 580 7.54 -39.16 9.40
CA ILE A 580 7.81 -37.77 9.76
C ILE A 580 6.50 -36.99 9.96
N SER A 581 6.45 -36.22 11.03
CA SER A 581 5.40 -35.22 11.23
C SER A 581 5.44 -34.19 10.08
N ASN A 582 4.26 -33.88 9.49
CA ASN A 582 4.15 -32.84 8.49
C ASN A 582 4.28 -31.42 9.07
N CYS A 583 4.46 -31.29 10.39
CA CYS A 583 4.60 -30.04 11.09
C CYS A 583 6.07 -29.78 11.44
N PHE A 584 6.56 -28.61 11.06
CA PHE A 584 7.92 -28.15 11.27
C PHE A 584 7.91 -26.80 11.96
N THR A 585 9.04 -26.43 12.57
CA THR A 585 9.23 -25.11 13.18
C THR A 585 10.38 -24.39 12.47
N ILE A 586 10.12 -23.17 12.02
CA ILE A 586 11.18 -22.24 11.66
C ILE A 586 11.49 -21.43 12.92
N LYS A 587 12.75 -21.43 13.32
CA LYS A 587 13.21 -20.73 14.51
C LYS A 587 14.28 -19.71 14.14
N SER A 588 14.10 -18.47 14.59
CA SER A 588 15.07 -17.40 14.43
C SER A 588 15.70 -17.01 15.74
N SER A 589 16.98 -16.69 15.67
CA SER A 589 17.75 -16.07 16.76
C SER A 589 18.43 -14.82 16.26
N PHE A 590 18.29 -13.72 17.00
CA PHE A 590 18.96 -12.46 16.71
C PHE A 590 20.48 -12.62 16.92
N VAL A 591 21.26 -12.13 15.97
CA VAL A 591 22.72 -12.16 16.00
C VAL A 591 23.29 -10.78 16.28
N SER A 592 22.95 -9.81 15.43
CA SER A 592 23.47 -8.44 15.55
C SER A 592 22.58 -7.44 14.81
N GLU A 593 22.71 -6.17 15.17
CA GLU A 593 22.05 -5.05 14.51
C GLU A 593 23.06 -3.91 14.33
N SER A 594 23.00 -3.28 13.18
CA SER A 594 23.71 -2.04 12.87
C SER A 594 22.70 -0.98 12.43
N ASN A 595 23.15 0.26 12.18
CA ASN A 595 22.25 1.34 11.76
C ASN A 595 21.51 1.05 10.44
N GLU A 596 21.97 0.11 9.65
CA GLU A 596 21.43 -0.18 8.31
C GLU A 596 21.03 -1.64 8.12
N THR A 597 21.49 -2.56 8.95
CA THR A 597 21.28 -4.00 8.75
C THR A 597 20.96 -4.75 10.05
N ILE A 598 20.15 -5.80 9.90
CA ILE A 598 19.87 -6.78 10.96
C ILE A 598 20.42 -8.12 10.49
N GLN A 599 21.17 -8.81 11.35
CA GLN A 599 21.62 -10.17 11.12
C GLN A 599 20.93 -11.14 12.05
N ILE A 600 20.37 -12.19 11.49
CA ILE A 600 19.65 -13.26 12.20
C ILE A 600 20.17 -14.63 11.77
N SER A 601 20.05 -15.59 12.67
CA SER A 601 20.28 -17.02 12.42
C SER A 601 18.94 -17.73 12.36
N VAL A 602 18.63 -18.45 11.28
CA VAL A 602 17.34 -19.07 11.03
C VAL A 602 17.51 -20.57 10.73
N ALA A 603 16.69 -21.40 11.35
CA ALA A 603 16.75 -22.85 11.20
C ALA A 603 15.38 -23.47 10.99
N LEU A 604 15.28 -24.47 10.11
CA LEU A 604 14.12 -25.37 9.96
C LEU A 604 14.33 -26.61 10.82
N GLN A 605 13.39 -26.88 11.72
CA GLN A 605 13.41 -27.98 12.68
C GLN A 605 12.18 -28.84 12.57
N SER A 606 12.30 -30.14 12.83
CA SER A 606 11.14 -31.02 12.99
C SER A 606 10.60 -30.95 14.43
N SER A 607 9.27 -30.83 14.56
CA SER A 607 8.57 -30.96 15.83
C SER A 607 8.42 -32.43 16.17
N GLU A 608 9.23 -32.97 17.08
CA GLU A 608 9.07 -34.35 17.49
C GLU A 608 8.09 -34.50 18.67
N LYS A 609 7.30 -35.61 18.61
CA LYS A 609 6.37 -36.01 19.67
C LYS A 609 7.09 -36.18 21.00
N LYS A 610 6.79 -35.33 21.95
CA LYS A 610 6.92 -35.41 23.44
C LYS A 610 8.20 -35.88 24.14
N LYS A 611 9.28 -36.39 23.51
CA LYS A 611 10.46 -36.89 24.24
C LYS A 611 11.84 -36.77 23.61
N SER A 612 12.01 -36.15 22.44
CA SER A 612 13.32 -35.95 21.83
C SER A 612 13.63 -34.46 21.52
N LEU A 613 14.88 -34.08 21.51
CA LEU A 613 15.32 -32.74 21.09
C LEU A 613 14.92 -32.52 19.63
N PRO A 614 14.46 -31.31 19.26
CA PRO A 614 14.11 -30.99 17.86
C PRO A 614 15.32 -31.26 16.96
N LYS A 615 15.10 -31.90 15.82
CA LYS A 615 16.14 -32.12 14.81
C LYS A 615 16.21 -30.93 13.88
N GLN A 616 17.39 -30.36 13.68
CA GLN A 616 17.61 -29.32 12.69
C GLN A 616 17.84 -29.94 11.31
N HIS A 617 17.12 -29.47 10.31
CA HIS A 617 17.23 -29.90 8.92
C HIS A 617 18.10 -28.94 8.11
N TYR A 618 17.80 -27.64 8.19
CA TYR A 618 18.49 -26.59 7.47
C TYR A 618 18.78 -25.42 8.39
N HIS A 619 19.86 -24.71 8.10
CA HIS A 619 20.29 -23.54 8.85
C HIS A 619 20.86 -22.48 7.89
N VAL A 620 20.61 -21.20 8.18
CA VAL A 620 21.13 -20.06 7.42
C VAL A 620 21.30 -18.85 8.31
N GLU A 621 22.29 -18.02 8.05
CA GLU A 621 22.39 -16.66 8.58
C GLU A 621 21.92 -15.68 7.51
N VAL A 622 21.04 -14.76 7.89
CA VAL A 622 20.40 -13.82 6.97
C VAL A 622 20.74 -12.40 7.37
N VAL A 623 21.11 -11.59 6.40
CA VAL A 623 21.34 -10.15 6.58
C VAL A 623 20.22 -9.40 5.87
N LEU A 624 19.49 -8.63 6.63
CA LEU A 624 18.34 -7.83 6.24
C LEU A 624 18.70 -6.34 6.28
N ALA A 625 18.22 -5.54 5.33
CA ALA A 625 18.34 -4.09 5.36
C ALA A 625 17.01 -3.42 4.97
N ALA A 626 16.80 -2.18 5.42
CA ALA A 626 15.59 -1.41 5.12
C ALA A 626 15.49 -0.97 3.64
N SER A 627 16.55 -1.11 2.86
CA SER A 627 16.58 -0.82 1.41
C SER A 627 16.56 -2.11 0.61
N ALA A 628 15.90 -2.13 -0.53
CA ALA A 628 16.02 -3.23 -1.48
C ALA A 628 17.47 -3.36 -2.00
N PRO A 629 17.90 -4.58 -2.34
CA PRO A 629 19.20 -4.77 -2.97
C PRO A 629 19.34 -3.89 -4.22
N GLN A 630 20.47 -3.20 -4.35
CA GLN A 630 20.76 -2.38 -5.52
C GLN A 630 21.69 -3.15 -6.47
N PRO A 631 21.48 -3.08 -7.79
CA PRO A 631 22.36 -3.70 -8.75
C PRO A 631 23.77 -3.11 -8.61
N THR A 632 24.73 -3.93 -8.20
CA THR A 632 26.14 -3.54 -8.15
C THR A 632 26.87 -4.20 -9.31
N GLY A 633 27.10 -3.44 -10.38
CA GLY A 633 27.94 -3.85 -11.50
C GLY A 633 27.16 -4.21 -12.77
N GLN A 634 27.86 -4.11 -13.90
CA GLN A 634 27.36 -4.59 -15.19
C GLN A 634 27.50 -6.12 -15.26
N ILE A 635 26.41 -6.81 -15.58
CA ILE A 635 26.49 -8.21 -16.00
C ILE A 635 27.18 -8.23 -17.36
N VAL A 636 28.42 -8.67 -17.39
CA VAL A 636 29.17 -8.84 -18.65
C VAL A 636 28.71 -10.16 -19.25
N ALA A 637 27.92 -10.10 -20.32
CA ALA A 637 27.65 -11.28 -21.13
C ALA A 637 28.94 -11.67 -21.88
N HIS A 638 29.44 -12.85 -21.59
CA HIS A 638 30.55 -13.42 -22.37
C HIS A 638 29.97 -14.19 -23.57
N PRO A 639 30.49 -13.97 -24.79
CA PRO A 639 30.10 -14.81 -25.92
C PRO A 639 30.54 -16.26 -25.66
N TRP A 640 29.62 -17.19 -25.85
CA TRP A 640 29.84 -18.61 -25.58
C TRP A 640 29.25 -19.48 -26.67
N GLU A 641 29.88 -20.65 -26.90
CA GLU A 641 29.39 -21.64 -27.85
C GLU A 641 28.65 -22.73 -27.06
N PRO A 642 27.37 -23.01 -27.34
CA PRO A 642 26.65 -24.04 -26.65
C PRO A 642 27.16 -25.43 -26.95
N SER A 643 27.28 -26.27 -25.95
CA SER A 643 27.59 -27.69 -26.08
C SER A 643 26.41 -28.55 -25.63
N LEU A 644 26.37 -29.80 -26.09
CA LEU A 644 25.34 -30.76 -25.70
C LEU A 644 25.35 -30.95 -24.17
N PHE A 645 24.19 -30.90 -23.55
CA PHE A 645 24.01 -31.07 -22.12
C PHE A 645 23.42 -32.46 -21.82
N GLU A 646 24.23 -33.38 -21.30
CA GLU A 646 23.84 -34.77 -21.02
C GLU A 646 23.79 -35.10 -19.52
N ALA A 647 23.79 -34.09 -18.65
CA ALA A 647 23.93 -34.31 -17.21
C ALA A 647 22.71 -35.05 -16.57
N TYR A 648 21.55 -34.97 -17.16
CA TYR A 648 20.37 -35.70 -16.70
C TYR A 648 20.36 -37.15 -17.20
N GLU A 649 20.85 -37.39 -18.41
CA GLU A 649 20.87 -38.70 -19.06
C GLU A 649 22.00 -39.61 -18.52
N ASN A 650 23.14 -39.00 -18.21
CA ASN A 650 24.32 -39.71 -17.71
C ASN A 650 24.34 -39.93 -16.18
N GLY A 651 23.25 -39.51 -15.48
CA GLY A 651 23.13 -39.63 -14.04
C GLY A 651 24.01 -38.68 -13.22
N THR A 652 24.50 -37.62 -13.80
CA THR A 652 25.19 -36.52 -13.06
C THR A 652 24.17 -35.77 -12.22
N LEU A 653 22.99 -35.52 -12.76
CA LEU A 653 21.84 -34.93 -12.07
C LEU A 653 20.73 -35.97 -11.98
N PHE A 654 20.07 -36.06 -10.83
CA PHE A 654 18.99 -37.01 -10.54
C PHE A 654 17.59 -36.37 -10.68
N HIS A 655 17.53 -35.16 -11.18
CA HIS A 655 16.32 -34.35 -11.33
C HIS A 655 15.46 -34.84 -12.48
N GLU A 656 14.13 -34.76 -12.31
CA GLU A 656 13.16 -35.19 -13.30
C GLU A 656 12.22 -34.04 -13.69
N ASN A 657 11.58 -34.13 -14.83
CA ASN A 657 10.53 -33.23 -15.34
C ASN A 657 10.78 -31.73 -15.06
N TYR A 658 10.00 -31.11 -14.17
CA TYR A 658 10.07 -29.69 -13.86
C TYR A 658 11.39 -29.25 -13.24
N PHE A 659 12.18 -30.16 -12.69
CA PHE A 659 13.51 -29.87 -12.19
C PHE A 659 14.62 -29.99 -13.26
N LYS A 660 14.30 -30.38 -14.48
CA LYS A 660 15.26 -30.34 -15.60
C LYS A 660 15.33 -28.95 -16.18
N VAL A 661 16.01 -28.05 -15.50
CA VAL A 661 16.02 -26.59 -15.81
C VAL A 661 17.27 -26.12 -16.56
N LEU A 662 18.32 -26.96 -16.63
CA LEU A 662 19.52 -26.66 -17.43
C LEU A 662 19.38 -27.28 -18.80
N SER A 663 19.59 -26.52 -19.88
CA SER A 663 19.40 -26.99 -21.27
C SER A 663 20.68 -27.06 -22.08
N THR A 664 21.65 -26.19 -21.82
CA THR A 664 22.94 -26.18 -22.50
C THR A 664 24.06 -25.80 -21.54
N SER A 665 25.29 -26.20 -21.84
CA SER A 665 26.45 -25.78 -21.09
C SER A 665 27.58 -25.35 -22.03
N SER A 666 28.42 -24.46 -21.59
CA SER A 666 29.68 -24.20 -22.29
C SER A 666 30.81 -24.06 -21.29
N ASN A 667 32.00 -24.54 -21.70
CA ASN A 667 33.25 -24.26 -21.00
C ASN A 667 33.87 -23.03 -21.62
N VAL A 668 33.85 -21.92 -20.88
CA VAL A 668 34.54 -20.69 -21.31
C VAL A 668 36.00 -20.78 -20.91
N LYS A 669 36.88 -20.26 -21.74
CA LYS A 669 38.31 -20.11 -21.42
C LYS A 669 38.44 -19.35 -20.08
N ASN A 670 39.29 -19.79 -19.18
CA ASN A 670 39.54 -19.23 -17.84
C ASN A 670 38.71 -19.78 -16.67
N GLY A 671 38.20 -21.00 -16.76
CA GLY A 671 37.51 -21.65 -15.62
C GLY A 671 36.08 -21.17 -15.34
N ILE A 672 35.52 -20.37 -16.23
CA ILE A 672 34.10 -19.95 -16.17
C ILE A 672 33.29 -20.98 -16.96
N SER A 673 32.17 -21.39 -16.40
CA SER A 673 31.15 -22.20 -17.10
C SER A 673 29.84 -21.41 -17.16
N SER A 674 29.19 -21.47 -18.31
CA SER A 674 27.90 -20.84 -18.54
C SER A 674 26.85 -21.93 -18.78
N PHE A 675 25.64 -21.70 -18.31
CA PHE A 675 24.50 -22.61 -18.48
C PHE A 675 23.28 -21.80 -18.92
N ASP A 676 22.55 -22.35 -19.89
CA ASP A 676 21.21 -21.86 -20.19
C ASP A 676 20.22 -22.46 -19.20
N VAL A 677 19.38 -21.60 -18.64
CA VAL A 677 18.33 -21.99 -17.72
C VAL A 677 16.97 -21.80 -18.40
N ASN A 678 16.22 -22.88 -18.50
CA ASN A 678 14.86 -22.89 -19.01
C ASN A 678 13.91 -23.25 -17.87
N LEU A 679 13.24 -22.26 -17.29
CA LEU A 679 12.33 -22.47 -16.18
C LEU A 679 10.94 -22.82 -16.70
N PRO A 680 10.39 -23.99 -16.39
CA PRO A 680 9.05 -24.38 -16.78
C PRO A 680 7.99 -23.65 -15.93
N GLU A 681 6.82 -23.45 -16.50
CA GLU A 681 5.64 -23.05 -15.72
C GLU A 681 5.18 -24.25 -14.86
N VAL A 682 5.37 -24.15 -13.56
CA VAL A 682 4.92 -25.17 -12.62
C VAL A 682 3.48 -24.89 -12.20
N PRO A 683 2.54 -25.84 -12.39
CA PRO A 683 1.16 -25.67 -11.97
C PRO A 683 1.04 -25.37 -10.46
N ILE A 684 0.17 -24.43 -10.11
CA ILE A 684 -0.01 -23.92 -8.73
C ILE A 684 -0.33 -25.08 -7.76
N GLU A 685 -1.14 -26.03 -8.18
CA GLU A 685 -1.52 -27.20 -7.40
C GLU A 685 -0.34 -28.11 -7.02
N LYS A 686 0.78 -28.00 -7.73
CA LYS A 686 2.00 -28.80 -7.47
C LYS A 686 2.92 -28.17 -6.41
N ILE A 687 2.79 -26.88 -6.13
CA ILE A 687 3.75 -26.10 -5.31
C ILE A 687 3.07 -25.10 -4.37
N LYS A 688 1.94 -25.43 -3.80
CA LYS A 688 1.11 -24.51 -3.01
C LYS A 688 1.88 -23.64 -2.02
N ASN A 689 2.89 -24.17 -1.31
CA ASN A 689 3.66 -23.42 -0.33
C ASN A 689 4.68 -22.45 -0.94
N TRP A 690 4.99 -22.54 -2.23
CA TRP A 690 6.04 -21.75 -2.89
C TRP A 690 5.53 -20.90 -4.04
N VAL A 691 4.23 -20.88 -4.31
CA VAL A 691 3.64 -20.02 -5.34
C VAL A 691 4.04 -18.57 -5.08
N GLY A 692 4.59 -17.89 -6.10
CA GLY A 692 5.00 -16.49 -6.01
C GLY A 692 6.09 -16.21 -4.98
N ASN A 693 6.92 -17.19 -4.61
CA ASN A 693 8.05 -16.95 -3.71
C ASN A 693 9.07 -16.05 -4.41
N GLN A 694 9.33 -14.85 -3.84
CA GLN A 694 10.21 -13.82 -4.39
C GLN A 694 11.67 -14.24 -4.54
N PHE A 695 12.09 -15.35 -3.91
CA PHE A 695 13.45 -15.89 -4.03
C PHE A 695 13.58 -16.96 -5.13
N ALA A 696 12.54 -17.12 -5.97
CA ALA A 696 12.54 -17.99 -7.14
C ALA A 696 13.27 -19.34 -6.90
N PRO A 697 12.70 -20.26 -6.07
CA PRO A 697 13.42 -21.45 -5.60
C PRO A 697 13.91 -22.36 -6.74
N LEU A 698 13.19 -22.42 -7.86
CA LEU A 698 13.62 -23.22 -9.00
C LEU A 698 14.84 -22.60 -9.72
N LEU A 699 14.97 -21.27 -9.73
CA LEU A 699 16.16 -20.59 -10.25
C LEU A 699 17.36 -20.79 -9.31
N LEU A 700 17.15 -20.75 -7.99
CA LEU A 700 18.19 -21.10 -7.03
C LEU A 700 18.64 -22.56 -7.21
N ASP A 701 17.71 -23.46 -7.48
CA ASP A 701 18.00 -24.87 -7.74
C ASP A 701 18.81 -25.05 -9.02
N ALA A 702 18.51 -24.31 -10.09
CA ALA A 702 19.31 -24.30 -11.30
C ALA A 702 20.80 -23.95 -11.02
N GLY A 703 21.03 -22.96 -10.15
CA GLY A 703 22.38 -22.60 -9.69
C GLY A 703 23.08 -23.76 -8.95
N LEU A 704 22.37 -24.49 -8.08
CA LEU A 704 22.91 -25.66 -7.40
C LEU A 704 23.19 -26.80 -8.36
N GLN A 705 22.32 -27.06 -9.32
CA GLN A 705 22.53 -28.06 -10.37
C GLN A 705 23.79 -27.75 -11.21
N ALA A 706 23.96 -26.50 -11.61
CA ALA A 706 25.16 -26.08 -12.34
C ALA A 706 26.47 -26.32 -11.54
N MET A 707 26.45 -26.05 -10.22
CA MET A 707 27.55 -26.38 -9.33
C MET A 707 27.82 -27.86 -9.20
N LEU A 708 26.78 -28.70 -9.16
CA LEU A 708 26.92 -30.16 -9.11
C LEU A 708 27.56 -30.72 -10.39
N VAL A 709 27.13 -30.22 -11.56
CA VAL A 709 27.75 -30.60 -12.85
C VAL A 709 29.24 -30.25 -12.84
N LYS A 710 29.59 -29.05 -12.44
CA LYS A 710 30.98 -28.60 -12.40
C LYS A 710 31.81 -29.35 -11.35
N GLY A 711 31.25 -29.59 -10.18
CA GLY A 711 31.88 -30.38 -9.12
C GLY A 711 32.20 -31.79 -9.60
N ARG A 712 31.27 -32.46 -10.29
CA ARG A 712 31.54 -33.81 -10.85
C ARG A 712 32.58 -33.80 -11.96
N GLU A 713 32.62 -32.78 -12.82
CA GLU A 713 33.68 -32.61 -13.82
C GLU A 713 35.07 -32.53 -13.18
N LEU A 714 35.19 -31.81 -12.07
CA LEU A 714 36.46 -31.60 -11.37
C LEU A 714 36.86 -32.79 -10.51
N THR A 715 35.96 -33.39 -9.75
CA THR A 715 36.25 -34.42 -8.74
C THR A 715 36.08 -35.84 -9.26
N LYS A 716 35.31 -36.02 -10.35
CA LYS A 716 34.87 -37.34 -10.88
C LYS A 716 33.99 -38.14 -9.91
N LEU A 717 33.53 -37.52 -8.83
CA LEU A 717 32.69 -38.16 -7.80
C LEU A 717 31.28 -37.54 -7.82
N PRO A 718 30.21 -38.33 -7.55
CA PRO A 718 28.92 -37.79 -7.32
C PRO A 718 28.93 -36.97 -6.02
N SER A 719 28.27 -35.80 -6.03
CA SER A 719 28.22 -34.90 -4.90
C SER A 719 26.78 -34.35 -4.68
N LEU A 720 26.50 -33.94 -3.45
CA LEU A 720 25.31 -33.20 -3.10
C LEU A 720 25.71 -31.90 -2.41
N PRO A 721 24.96 -30.81 -2.58
CA PRO A 721 25.24 -29.56 -1.90
C PRO A 721 24.97 -29.73 -0.40
N LEU A 722 25.99 -29.57 0.44
CA LEU A 722 25.89 -29.62 1.90
C LEU A 722 25.90 -28.24 2.53
N SER A 723 26.54 -27.28 1.86
CA SER A 723 26.61 -25.90 2.35
C SER A 723 26.82 -24.90 1.21
N ILE A 724 26.41 -23.67 1.48
CA ILE A 724 26.74 -22.48 0.67
C ILE A 724 27.30 -21.45 1.65
N ASP A 725 28.54 -21.01 1.43
CA ASP A 725 29.22 -20.08 2.34
C ASP A 725 28.54 -18.71 2.33
N SER A 726 28.14 -18.21 1.15
CA SER A 726 27.38 -16.97 1.04
C SER A 726 26.68 -16.82 -0.31
N GLY A 727 25.61 -16.04 -0.32
CA GLY A 727 24.93 -15.58 -1.53
C GLY A 727 24.39 -14.17 -1.31
N SER A 728 24.40 -13.35 -2.35
CA SER A 728 23.87 -11.98 -2.32
C SER A 728 22.85 -11.79 -3.42
N PHE A 729 21.80 -11.03 -3.11
CA PHE A 729 20.80 -10.62 -4.09
C PHE A 729 21.22 -9.25 -4.65
N LEU A 730 21.40 -9.17 -5.96
CA LEU A 730 21.80 -7.92 -6.65
C LEU A 730 20.57 -7.12 -7.12
N ALA A 731 19.42 -7.76 -7.18
CA ALA A 731 18.12 -7.16 -7.47
C ALA A 731 17.02 -8.10 -6.96
N PRO A 732 15.78 -7.61 -6.75
CA PRO A 732 14.65 -8.48 -6.48
C PRO A 732 14.46 -9.46 -7.65
N LEU A 733 14.36 -10.75 -7.36
CA LEU A 733 14.02 -11.76 -8.34
C LEU A 733 12.52 -11.61 -8.65
N ARG A 734 12.18 -11.00 -9.78
CA ARG A 734 10.77 -10.83 -10.17
C ARG A 734 10.25 -12.14 -10.77
N SER A 735 9.13 -12.62 -10.27
CA SER A 735 8.48 -13.85 -10.71
C SER A 735 7.66 -13.70 -12.01
N SER A 736 7.84 -12.67 -12.79
CA SER A 736 7.11 -12.50 -14.04
C SER A 736 7.78 -13.29 -15.16
N LYS A 737 7.19 -14.43 -15.50
CA LYS A 737 7.59 -15.33 -16.60
C LYS A 737 8.97 -15.96 -16.39
N TYR A 738 9.00 -16.98 -15.58
CA TYR A 738 10.07 -17.97 -15.58
C TYR A 738 9.56 -19.22 -16.30
#